data_e485566c343f952dbc8473648c3ba1ce
#
_entry.id   e485566c343f952dbc8473648c3ba1ce
#
_cell.length_a   1.000
_cell.length_b   1.000
_cell.length_c   1.000
_cell.angle_alpha   90.00
_cell.angle_beta   90.00
_cell.angle_gamma   90.00
#
_symmetry.space_group_name_H-M   'P 1'
#
loop_
_entity.id
_entity.type
_entity.pdbx_description
1 polymer ?
#
loop_
_entity_poly.entity_id
_entity_poly.type
_entity_poly.pdbx_seq_one_letter_code
_entity_poly.pdbx_strand_id
1 'polypeptide(L)'
;MVGLGDAIDPGGTVKLALSQSRTLSISGAALPTYGVDGLPVFVPVRLQGRETIGRIDECRYLVTLRTDDAYAFSPSRTADLKLDTMVGTEATVLIELEGKPGLAGHAGLGNIGAGAREITGLIEAARLAGQDRHSILYELELRPWLYRATLTQDCRLFQDMSVVEITDAVLAKYPYRVDKRLAGVSRGIYPKRDLQRQAYETDWAFLQRLWEEWGIWWWFEHDDGHHRLVLCDTMGGHQPHGAAYETLRYLPPDGKLIDEEHIHALSVTSRLTSGRVTVTDYDYTRPRAKLTVTEANPRETASADGEIYDWGDYSQPLAGAHGLAGQPNDTDMEARHFARVQLEAKRCAGLRANGRGNLRGLTVGRTFTLTGYPQQAANREYVVVSSTLDIEEIGDRTGTGQTYRAEAQFELLPANEPFRLTRSVRKPVLSGPEKAIVVGPAGQEVWTDQYGRVKVQFEWDRQGRHDEHSGIWLRVLSPWQGVDMGATFIPRIGHEVAVMHYHGDPDLPVIVGSAVNAFHHPALDLPDNQAVTVLRGREFQGTASGHVAIDDTQGQIQTQIASDAGASQLSLGNLRRIVRRKGRADARGKGFELRTDFWGVVRALRGLFVTTDGRAGGPGHAKDVRDAVSRLTQARELQESLSGLAQRHEAQQLDADQSDVAKAIKARNDAIRGKPSGGEHDFPELAEADMVLSAAAGISVAAERSAHIASNEDVAVTSG
;
A
#
# COMPACT_ATOMS: atom_id res chain seq x y z
N MET A 1 -26.16 -27.28 -67.30
CA MET A 1 -26.78 -26.02 -67.77
C MET A 1 -27.44 -25.36 -66.54
N VAL A 2 -26.73 -24.53 -65.84
CA VAL A 2 -27.29 -23.56 -64.89
C VAL A 2 -26.75 -22.23 -65.36
N GLY A 3 -27.66 -21.29 -65.54
CA GLY A 3 -27.50 -20.07 -66.34
C GLY A 3 -26.44 -19.10 -65.82
N LEU A 4 -25.57 -18.77 -66.69
CA LEU A 4 -24.82 -17.54 -66.70
C LEU A 4 -25.80 -16.41 -67.04
N GLY A 5 -26.23 -15.67 -66.09
CA GLY A 5 -27.17 -14.58 -66.34
C GLY A 5 -27.56 -13.82 -65.08
N ASP A 6 -26.60 -13.41 -64.25
CA ASP A 6 -26.84 -12.35 -63.26
C ASP A 6 -25.82 -11.23 -63.48
N ALA A 7 -26.37 -10.16 -63.93
CA ALA A 7 -25.94 -8.82 -64.11
C ALA A 7 -24.54 -8.46 -63.52
N ILE A 8 -23.58 -8.32 -64.44
CA ILE A 8 -22.35 -7.59 -64.15
C ILE A 8 -22.75 -6.11 -64.00
N ASP A 9 -22.90 -5.65 -62.78
CA ASP A 9 -22.99 -4.24 -62.46
C ASP A 9 -21.64 -3.59 -62.78
N PRO A 10 -21.54 -2.66 -63.71
CA PRO A 10 -20.28 -2.07 -64.14
C PRO A 10 -19.54 -1.34 -62.95
N GLY A 11 -20.26 -0.92 -61.92
CA GLY A 11 -19.68 -0.34 -60.72
C GLY A 11 -19.06 -1.37 -59.77
N GLY A 12 -19.63 -2.59 -59.66
CA GLY A 12 -19.12 -3.66 -58.83
C GLY A 12 -17.81 -4.27 -59.33
N THR A 13 -17.63 -4.33 -60.67
CA THR A 13 -16.41 -4.83 -61.29
C THR A 13 -15.21 -3.90 -61.04
N VAL A 14 -15.44 -2.58 -61.06
CA VAL A 14 -14.39 -1.59 -60.77
C VAL A 14 -14.02 -1.62 -59.28
N LYS A 15 -14.98 -1.80 -58.36
CA LYS A 15 -14.73 -1.98 -56.93
C LYS A 15 -13.85 -3.21 -56.63
N LEU A 16 -14.15 -4.35 -57.23
CA LEU A 16 -13.38 -5.59 -57.07
C LEU A 16 -11.94 -5.44 -57.61
N ALA A 17 -11.79 -4.84 -58.79
CA ALA A 17 -10.48 -4.65 -59.43
C ALA A 17 -9.57 -3.67 -58.66
N LEU A 18 -10.12 -2.64 -58.07
CA LEU A 18 -9.36 -1.66 -57.27
C LEU A 18 -8.98 -2.19 -55.88
N SER A 19 -9.79 -3.11 -55.27
CA SER A 19 -9.46 -3.75 -54.02
C SER A 19 -8.47 -4.91 -54.17
N GLN A 20 -8.46 -5.60 -55.30
CA GLN A 20 -7.63 -6.78 -55.58
C GLN A 20 -6.18 -6.43 -55.97
N SER A 21 -5.84 -5.17 -56.22
CA SER A 21 -4.48 -4.80 -56.61
C SER A 21 -3.63 -4.12 -55.53
N ARG A 22 -4.09 -4.08 -54.30
CA ARG A 22 -3.40 -3.35 -53.22
C ARG A 22 -3.10 -4.23 -52.02
N THR A 23 -1.87 -4.12 -51.53
CA THR A 23 -1.41 -4.85 -50.31
C THR A 23 -2.01 -4.25 -49.07
N LEU A 24 -2.32 -2.95 -49.05
CA LEU A 24 -2.86 -2.23 -47.90
C LEU A 24 -4.26 -1.66 -48.17
N SER A 25 -5.17 -1.80 -47.26
CA SER A 25 -6.43 -1.11 -47.21
C SER A 25 -6.73 -0.58 -45.80
N ILE A 26 -7.59 0.42 -45.68
CA ILE A 26 -8.00 1.03 -44.41
C ILE A 26 -9.50 1.21 -44.37
N SER A 27 -10.10 0.93 -43.20
CA SER A 27 -11.52 1.17 -42.94
C SER A 27 -11.71 1.75 -41.53
N GLY A 28 -12.82 2.46 -41.33
CA GLY A 28 -13.17 3.04 -40.03
C GLY A 28 -14.43 3.88 -40.14
N ALA A 29 -15.28 3.86 -39.12
CA ALA A 29 -16.58 4.52 -39.13
C ALA A 29 -16.52 6.04 -39.33
N ALA A 30 -15.43 6.67 -38.89
CA ALA A 30 -15.22 8.12 -38.98
C ALA A 30 -14.32 8.53 -40.16
N LEU A 31 -13.83 7.56 -40.95
CA LEU A 31 -13.04 7.89 -42.12
C LEU A 31 -13.95 8.45 -43.25
N PRO A 32 -13.53 9.51 -43.92
CA PRO A 32 -14.37 10.15 -44.94
C PRO A 32 -14.60 9.24 -46.16
N THR A 33 -15.81 9.29 -46.68
CA THR A 33 -16.23 8.58 -47.89
C THR A 33 -16.81 9.54 -48.92
N TYR A 34 -16.75 9.15 -50.21
CA TYR A 34 -17.32 9.92 -51.30
C TYR A 34 -18.67 9.34 -51.76
N GLY A 35 -19.60 10.22 -52.11
CA GLY A 35 -20.82 9.90 -52.82
C GLY A 35 -21.80 9.01 -52.02
N VAL A 36 -22.84 8.59 -52.74
CA VAL A 36 -23.89 7.69 -52.20
C VAL A 36 -23.34 6.27 -52.01
N ASP A 37 -22.31 5.91 -52.77
CA ASP A 37 -21.73 4.55 -52.77
C ASP A 37 -20.72 4.32 -51.64
N GLY A 38 -20.42 5.33 -50.82
CA GLY A 38 -19.54 5.22 -49.66
C GLY A 38 -18.09 4.85 -50.01
N LEU A 39 -17.56 5.26 -51.15
CA LEU A 39 -16.18 4.96 -51.56
C LEU A 39 -15.19 5.67 -50.64
N PRO A 40 -14.08 4.99 -50.18
CA PRO A 40 -13.12 5.62 -49.29
C PRO A 40 -12.37 6.78 -49.99
N VAL A 41 -12.24 7.90 -49.25
CA VAL A 41 -11.41 9.04 -49.71
C VAL A 41 -9.93 8.71 -49.60
N PHE A 42 -9.56 7.91 -48.62
CA PHE A 42 -8.18 7.57 -48.27
C PHE A 42 -7.72 6.27 -48.88
N VAL A 43 -6.50 6.28 -49.40
CA VAL A 43 -5.76 5.15 -49.90
C VAL A 43 -4.46 5.04 -49.09
N PRO A 44 -4.22 3.97 -48.35
CA PRO A 44 -2.95 3.80 -47.65
C PRO A 44 -1.82 3.63 -48.66
N VAL A 45 -0.72 4.35 -48.44
CA VAL A 45 0.51 4.26 -49.25
C VAL A 45 1.70 3.74 -48.44
N ARG A 46 1.67 3.89 -47.10
CA ARG A 46 2.69 3.36 -46.22
C ARG A 46 2.11 3.05 -44.86
N LEU A 47 2.56 1.97 -44.30
CA LEU A 47 2.29 1.56 -42.92
C LEU A 47 3.63 1.34 -42.22
N GLN A 48 3.88 2.11 -41.16
CA GLN A 48 5.02 1.91 -40.28
C GLN A 48 4.54 1.73 -38.87
N GLY A 49 5.06 0.74 -38.13
CA GLY A 49 4.64 0.55 -36.77
C GLY A 49 5.53 -0.37 -35.98
N ARG A 50 5.30 -0.34 -34.67
CA ARG A 50 5.98 -1.21 -33.72
C ARG A 50 4.97 -1.71 -32.71
N GLU A 51 5.12 -2.97 -32.36
CA GLU A 51 4.45 -3.61 -31.22
C GLU A 51 5.47 -4.34 -30.36
N THR A 52 5.29 -4.28 -29.04
CA THR A 52 6.15 -4.99 -28.09
C THR A 52 5.29 -5.49 -26.92
N ILE A 53 5.46 -6.75 -26.52
CA ILE A 53 4.77 -7.30 -25.36
C ILE A 53 5.03 -6.42 -24.13
N GLY A 54 3.96 -5.95 -23.49
CA GLY A 54 4.03 -5.20 -22.23
C GLY A 54 4.56 -3.76 -22.33
N ARG A 55 4.59 -3.16 -23.54
CA ARG A 55 5.13 -1.81 -23.76
C ARG A 55 4.15 -0.95 -24.52
N ILE A 56 3.35 -0.14 -23.82
CA ILE A 56 2.33 0.72 -24.44
C ILE A 56 2.94 1.84 -25.31
N ASP A 57 4.09 2.36 -24.90
CA ASP A 57 4.85 3.39 -25.63
C ASP A 57 5.37 2.88 -26.98
N GLU A 58 5.64 1.57 -27.08
CA GLU A 58 6.11 0.91 -28.31
C GLU A 58 4.97 0.31 -29.16
N CYS A 59 3.70 0.41 -28.72
CA CYS A 59 2.55 -0.07 -29.48
C CYS A 59 1.92 1.09 -30.25
N ARG A 60 2.39 1.30 -31.49
CA ARG A 60 1.85 2.35 -32.37
C ARG A 60 2.07 2.04 -33.84
N TYR A 61 1.15 2.52 -34.69
CA TYR A 61 1.26 2.45 -36.12
C TYR A 61 1.00 3.83 -36.74
N LEU A 62 1.86 4.23 -37.66
CA LEU A 62 1.70 5.43 -38.48
C LEU A 62 1.27 4.97 -39.86
N VAL A 63 0.10 5.40 -40.30
CA VAL A 63 -0.47 5.13 -41.64
C VAL A 63 -0.40 6.37 -42.46
N THR A 64 0.41 6.35 -43.52
CA THR A 64 0.42 7.43 -44.49
C THR A 64 -0.64 7.13 -45.55
N LEU A 65 -1.51 8.10 -45.78
CA LEU A 65 -2.66 8.02 -46.65
C LEU A 65 -2.54 9.07 -47.72
N ARG A 66 -3.02 8.76 -48.93
CA ARG A 66 -3.25 9.75 -49.95
C ARG A 66 -4.73 9.80 -50.29
N THR A 67 -5.18 10.92 -50.80
CA THR A 67 -6.51 11.03 -51.39
C THR A 67 -6.54 10.34 -52.74
N ASP A 68 -7.63 9.62 -53.06
CA ASP A 68 -7.73 8.89 -54.32
C ASP A 68 -7.85 9.84 -55.53
N ASP A 69 -6.96 9.70 -56.53
CA ASP A 69 -6.90 10.51 -57.72
C ASP A 69 -8.16 10.39 -58.59
N ALA A 70 -8.84 9.23 -58.55
CA ALA A 70 -10.07 8.99 -59.29
C ALA A 70 -11.24 9.90 -58.85
N TYR A 71 -11.17 10.40 -57.61
CA TYR A 71 -12.18 11.26 -56.98
C TYR A 71 -11.66 12.66 -56.62
N ALA A 72 -10.46 13.01 -57.03
CA ALA A 72 -9.81 14.28 -56.73
C ALA A 72 -10.51 15.47 -57.42
N PHE A 73 -11.71 15.77 -56.97
CA PHE A 73 -12.35 17.06 -57.29
C PHE A 73 -11.64 18.17 -56.49
N SER A 74 -10.84 18.97 -57.12
CA SER A 74 -10.16 20.10 -56.52
C SER A 74 -9.37 19.73 -55.23
N PRO A 75 -8.04 19.88 -55.23
CA PRO A 75 -7.21 19.67 -54.04
C PRO A 75 -7.69 20.40 -52.77
N SER A 76 -8.40 21.54 -52.94
CA SER A 76 -8.94 22.31 -51.82
C SER A 76 -10.01 21.56 -51.00
N ARG A 77 -10.85 20.74 -51.63
CA ARG A 77 -11.86 19.96 -50.91
C ARG A 77 -11.26 18.76 -50.15
N THR A 78 -10.23 18.13 -50.69
CA THR A 78 -9.54 17.01 -50.05
C THR A 78 -8.51 17.44 -49.04
N ALA A 79 -8.12 18.73 -49.02
CA ALA A 79 -7.27 19.33 -47.99
C ALA A 79 -8.06 19.84 -46.76
N ASP A 80 -9.38 20.01 -46.87
CA ASP A 80 -10.23 20.59 -45.83
C ASP A 80 -11.06 19.52 -45.11
N LEU A 81 -10.46 18.38 -44.83
CA LEU A 81 -11.09 17.29 -44.05
C LEU A 81 -11.06 17.60 -42.55
N LYS A 82 -12.16 17.32 -41.85
CA LYS A 82 -12.27 17.54 -40.41
C LYS A 82 -11.55 16.44 -39.64
N LEU A 83 -10.29 16.67 -39.30
CA LEU A 83 -9.45 15.70 -38.60
C LEU A 83 -9.94 15.39 -37.20
N ASP A 84 -10.46 16.39 -36.47
CA ASP A 84 -10.98 16.23 -35.10
C ASP A 84 -12.10 15.20 -35.02
N THR A 85 -12.86 14.96 -36.09
CA THR A 85 -13.92 13.93 -36.08
C THR A 85 -13.39 12.50 -36.16
N MET A 86 -12.15 12.34 -36.57
CA MET A 86 -11.49 11.02 -36.65
C MET A 86 -10.75 10.67 -35.38
N VAL A 87 -10.20 11.67 -34.69
CA VAL A 87 -9.42 11.42 -33.45
C VAL A 87 -10.28 10.79 -32.37
N GLY A 88 -9.78 9.73 -31.73
CA GLY A 88 -10.48 8.96 -30.69
C GLY A 88 -11.43 7.89 -31.24
N THR A 89 -11.58 7.76 -32.57
CA THR A 89 -12.35 6.67 -33.20
C THR A 89 -11.44 5.52 -33.63
N GLU A 90 -12.01 4.34 -33.89
CA GLU A 90 -11.26 3.18 -34.35
C GLU A 90 -11.07 3.19 -35.88
N ALA A 91 -9.88 2.75 -36.31
CA ALA A 91 -9.59 2.42 -37.70
C ALA A 91 -8.87 1.07 -37.77
N THR A 92 -9.15 0.32 -38.82
CA THR A 92 -8.55 -0.99 -39.12
C THR A 92 -7.77 -0.91 -40.42
N VAL A 93 -6.48 -1.25 -40.36
CA VAL A 93 -5.66 -1.48 -41.55
C VAL A 93 -5.62 -2.96 -41.84
N LEU A 94 -5.91 -3.34 -43.08
CA LEU A 94 -5.79 -4.71 -43.57
C LEU A 94 -4.53 -4.82 -44.42
N ILE A 95 -3.73 -5.86 -44.14
CA ILE A 95 -2.54 -6.22 -44.88
C ILE A 95 -2.83 -7.56 -45.59
N GLU A 96 -2.83 -7.59 -46.90
CA GLU A 96 -3.05 -8.80 -47.66
C GLU A 96 -1.86 -9.75 -47.52
N LEU A 97 -2.16 -11.02 -47.25
CA LEU A 97 -1.20 -12.10 -47.12
C LEU A 97 -1.40 -13.10 -48.28
N GLU A 98 -0.41 -13.27 -49.12
CA GLU A 98 -0.47 -14.18 -50.27
C GLU A 98 -0.40 -15.66 -49.88
N GLY A 99 0.08 -15.95 -48.65
CA GLY A 99 0.28 -17.29 -48.16
C GLY A 99 1.46 -18.03 -48.83
N LYS A 100 1.63 -19.32 -48.49
CA LYS A 100 2.66 -20.19 -49.08
C LYS A 100 2.11 -20.95 -50.25
N PRO A 101 2.88 -21.10 -51.37
CA PRO A 101 2.46 -21.94 -52.47
C PRO A 101 2.17 -23.38 -51.99
N GLY A 102 0.94 -23.89 -52.27
CA GLY A 102 0.61 -25.30 -52.09
C GLY A 102 1.25 -26.15 -53.14
N LEU A 103 1.18 -27.49 -52.99
CA LEU A 103 1.68 -28.48 -54.01
C LEU A 103 1.14 -28.27 -55.43
N ALA A 104 0.07 -27.48 -55.61
CA ALA A 104 -0.54 -27.13 -56.89
C ALA A 104 -0.09 -25.77 -57.47
N GLY A 105 0.93 -25.15 -56.88
CA GLY A 105 1.66 -23.93 -57.17
C GLY A 105 1.15 -22.97 -58.25
N HIS A 106 0.30 -22.05 -57.91
CA HIS A 106 0.16 -20.75 -58.64
C HIS A 106 -0.24 -19.68 -57.63
N ALA A 107 0.36 -18.50 -57.75
CA ALA A 107 0.02 -17.35 -56.91
C ALA A 107 -1.47 -17.01 -57.02
N GLY A 108 -2.20 -17.02 -55.91
CA GLY A 108 -3.63 -16.69 -55.89
C GLY A 108 -4.42 -17.44 -54.84
N LEU A 109 -5.75 -17.33 -54.92
CA LEU A 109 -6.73 -18.02 -54.09
C LEU A 109 -6.46 -19.56 -54.11
N GLY A 110 -5.88 -20.08 -53.05
CA GLY A 110 -5.50 -21.49 -52.91
C GLY A 110 -4.15 -21.71 -52.24
N ASN A 111 -3.39 -20.66 -51.96
CA ASN A 111 -2.18 -20.76 -51.17
C ASN A 111 -2.50 -21.05 -49.68
N ILE A 112 -1.65 -21.82 -49.05
CA ILE A 112 -1.79 -22.16 -47.63
C ILE A 112 -1.59 -20.92 -46.79
N GLY A 113 -2.64 -20.53 -46.01
CA GLY A 113 -2.61 -19.36 -45.14
C GLY A 113 -2.74 -18.01 -45.85
N ALA A 114 -3.23 -18.01 -47.13
CA ALA A 114 -3.67 -16.76 -47.76
C ALA A 114 -4.81 -16.12 -46.94
N GLY A 115 -4.82 -14.79 -46.83
CA GLY A 115 -5.81 -14.08 -46.07
C GLY A 115 -5.40 -12.62 -45.80
N ALA A 116 -5.75 -12.09 -44.67
CA ALA A 116 -5.36 -10.75 -44.27
C ALA A 116 -4.88 -10.71 -42.82
N ARG A 117 -3.92 -9.85 -42.54
CA ARG A 117 -3.59 -9.40 -41.17
C ARG A 117 -4.31 -8.11 -40.89
N GLU A 118 -5.03 -8.08 -39.78
CA GLU A 118 -5.67 -6.87 -39.29
C GLU A 118 -4.79 -6.14 -38.28
N ILE A 119 -4.83 -4.81 -38.32
CA ILE A 119 -4.26 -3.91 -37.33
C ILE A 119 -5.32 -2.86 -37.01
N THR A 120 -6.02 -3.05 -35.91
CA THR A 120 -7.06 -2.13 -35.45
C THR A 120 -6.54 -1.32 -34.29
N GLY A 121 -6.83 -0.01 -34.26
CA GLY A 121 -6.44 0.88 -33.21
C GLY A 121 -7.27 2.16 -33.16
N LEU A 122 -7.16 2.88 -32.05
CA LEU A 122 -7.71 4.23 -31.93
C LEU A 122 -6.80 5.19 -32.70
N ILE A 123 -7.39 6.10 -33.45
CA ILE A 123 -6.69 7.22 -34.04
C ILE A 123 -6.33 8.18 -32.92
N GLU A 124 -5.06 8.18 -32.49
CA GLU A 124 -4.54 9.11 -31.50
C GLU A 124 -4.34 10.50 -32.11
N ALA A 125 -3.79 10.52 -33.30
CA ALA A 125 -3.50 11.75 -34.01
C ALA A 125 -3.82 11.62 -35.51
N ALA A 126 -4.31 12.68 -36.09
CA ALA A 126 -4.53 12.82 -37.52
C ALA A 126 -3.93 14.15 -37.99
N ARG A 127 -3.16 14.12 -39.09
CA ARG A 127 -2.55 15.32 -39.64
C ARG A 127 -2.55 15.33 -41.13
N LEU A 128 -2.60 16.52 -41.72
CA LEU A 128 -2.25 16.76 -43.11
C LEU A 128 -0.72 16.78 -43.21
N ALA A 129 -0.15 15.82 -43.91
CA ALA A 129 1.31 15.63 -44.01
C ALA A 129 1.95 16.37 -45.19
N GLY A 130 1.15 16.68 -46.21
CA GLY A 130 1.65 17.41 -47.38
C GLY A 130 0.80 17.23 -48.61
N GLN A 131 1.38 17.53 -49.77
CA GLN A 131 0.76 17.39 -51.10
C GLN A 131 1.77 16.75 -52.05
N ASP A 132 1.36 15.75 -52.83
CA ASP A 132 2.11 15.15 -53.93
C ASP A 132 1.32 15.39 -55.22
N ARG A 133 1.84 16.23 -56.12
CA ARG A 133 1.29 16.60 -57.45
C ARG A 133 -0.24 16.81 -57.46
N HIS A 134 -1.02 15.73 -57.36
CA HIS A 134 -2.48 15.73 -57.47
C HIS A 134 -3.21 15.25 -56.23
N SER A 135 -2.48 14.67 -55.29
CA SER A 135 -3.05 14.06 -54.05
C SER A 135 -2.61 14.81 -52.80
N ILE A 136 -3.50 14.88 -51.83
CA ILE A 136 -3.17 15.36 -50.48
C ILE A 136 -2.75 14.16 -49.64
N LEU A 137 -1.68 14.34 -48.89
CA LEU A 137 -1.15 13.32 -47.96
C LEU A 137 -1.61 13.60 -46.55
N TYR A 138 -2.10 12.54 -45.91
CA TYR A 138 -2.49 12.53 -44.53
C TYR A 138 -1.71 11.47 -43.76
N GLU A 139 -1.58 11.63 -42.48
CA GLU A 139 -1.04 10.63 -41.59
C GLU A 139 -1.98 10.44 -40.40
N LEU A 140 -2.27 9.18 -40.09
CA LEU A 140 -3.00 8.77 -38.91
C LEU A 140 -2.07 7.95 -38.00
N GLU A 141 -2.02 8.31 -36.73
CA GLU A 141 -1.34 7.51 -35.72
C GLU A 141 -2.36 6.64 -34.99
N LEU A 142 -2.18 5.31 -35.08
CA LEU A 142 -3.05 4.33 -34.42
C LEU A 142 -2.39 3.81 -33.17
N ARG A 143 -3.16 3.79 -32.08
CA ARG A 143 -2.76 3.24 -30.77
C ARG A 143 -3.76 2.20 -30.30
N PRO A 144 -3.33 1.20 -29.49
CA PRO A 144 -4.29 0.32 -28.83
C PRO A 144 -5.15 1.10 -27.83
N TRP A 145 -6.39 0.65 -27.62
CA TRP A 145 -7.36 1.33 -26.74
C TRP A 145 -6.83 1.56 -25.32
N LEU A 146 -5.94 0.67 -24.83
CA LEU A 146 -5.32 0.80 -23.51
C LEU A 146 -4.50 2.08 -23.35
N TYR A 147 -4.10 2.72 -24.47
CA TYR A 147 -3.49 4.04 -24.44
C TYR A 147 -4.36 5.09 -23.74
N ARG A 148 -5.70 4.95 -23.79
CA ARG A 148 -6.60 5.83 -23.05
C ARG A 148 -6.37 5.79 -21.53
N ALA A 149 -5.88 4.68 -21.00
CA ALA A 149 -5.55 4.55 -19.59
C ALA A 149 -4.31 5.38 -19.17
N THR A 150 -3.50 5.84 -20.13
CA THR A 150 -2.39 6.79 -19.87
C THR A 150 -2.89 8.22 -19.72
N LEU A 151 -4.11 8.51 -20.17
CA LEU A 151 -4.74 9.83 -20.13
C LEU A 151 -5.67 10.01 -18.92
N THR A 152 -5.81 8.98 -18.09
CA THR A 152 -6.67 8.99 -16.91
C THR A 152 -5.83 8.78 -15.67
N GLN A 153 -5.92 9.69 -14.70
CA GLN A 153 -5.19 9.64 -13.43
C GLN A 153 -6.17 9.63 -12.27
N ASP A 154 -5.89 8.83 -11.22
CA ASP A 154 -6.74 8.74 -10.05
C ASP A 154 -5.95 8.50 -8.75
N CYS A 155 -6.64 8.63 -7.62
CA CYS A 155 -6.18 8.21 -6.32
C CYS A 155 -7.26 7.34 -5.68
N ARG A 156 -7.02 6.03 -5.57
CA ARG A 156 -8.03 5.04 -5.16
C ARG A 156 -7.43 3.97 -4.27
N LEU A 157 -8.28 3.45 -3.39
CA LEU A 157 -7.97 2.30 -2.55
C LEU A 157 -8.68 1.05 -3.10
N PHE A 158 -7.95 -0.04 -3.14
CA PHE A 158 -8.48 -1.37 -3.44
C PHE A 158 -8.20 -2.25 -2.23
N GLN A 159 -9.25 -2.69 -1.58
CA GLN A 159 -9.17 -3.50 -0.36
C GLN A 159 -9.72 -4.88 -0.60
N ASP A 160 -9.09 -5.88 0.01
CA ASP A 160 -9.52 -7.26 -0.04
C ASP A 160 -9.77 -7.76 -1.48
N MET A 161 -8.94 -7.27 -2.40
CA MET A 161 -8.99 -7.58 -3.82
C MET A 161 -7.67 -8.18 -4.30
N SER A 162 -7.77 -9.17 -5.18
CA SER A 162 -6.63 -9.70 -5.93
C SER A 162 -6.24 -8.76 -7.08
N VAL A 163 -5.03 -8.93 -7.62
CA VAL A 163 -4.59 -8.18 -8.80
C VAL A 163 -5.53 -8.36 -10.00
N VAL A 164 -6.17 -9.51 -10.14
CA VAL A 164 -7.13 -9.79 -11.22
C VAL A 164 -8.43 -9.00 -11.02
N GLU A 165 -8.97 -8.99 -9.79
CA GLU A 165 -10.16 -8.21 -9.44
C GLU A 165 -9.90 -6.69 -9.57
N ILE A 166 -8.72 -6.22 -9.17
CA ILE A 166 -8.29 -4.83 -9.35
C ILE A 166 -8.21 -4.48 -10.84
N THR A 167 -7.62 -5.37 -11.64
CA THR A 167 -7.57 -5.20 -13.10
C THR A 167 -8.97 -5.02 -13.70
N ASP A 168 -9.91 -5.88 -13.31
CA ASP A 168 -11.31 -5.78 -13.77
C ASP A 168 -11.96 -4.46 -13.33
N ALA A 169 -11.76 -4.06 -12.08
CA ALA A 169 -12.33 -2.83 -11.53
C ALA A 169 -11.80 -1.56 -12.22
N VAL A 170 -10.51 -1.55 -12.59
CA VAL A 170 -9.92 -0.43 -13.33
C VAL A 170 -10.35 -0.44 -14.79
N LEU A 171 -10.31 -1.60 -15.45
CA LEU A 171 -10.63 -1.74 -16.86
C LEU A 171 -12.14 -1.62 -17.16
N ALA A 172 -13.01 -1.75 -16.18
CA ALA A 172 -14.46 -1.55 -16.34
C ALA A 172 -14.85 -0.17 -16.91
N LYS A 173 -13.96 0.83 -16.80
CA LYS A 173 -14.15 2.16 -17.42
C LYS A 173 -14.00 2.13 -18.95
N TYR A 174 -13.38 1.09 -19.50
CA TYR A 174 -13.01 0.96 -20.90
C TYR A 174 -13.82 -0.16 -21.54
N PRO A 175 -14.77 0.14 -22.45
CA PRO A 175 -15.71 -0.84 -23.01
C PRO A 175 -15.07 -1.69 -24.12
N TYR A 176 -13.92 -2.29 -23.82
CA TYR A 176 -13.17 -3.13 -24.76
C TYR A 176 -12.99 -4.55 -24.25
N ARG A 177 -12.74 -5.48 -25.16
CA ARG A 177 -12.57 -6.89 -24.84
C ARG A 177 -11.22 -7.16 -24.19
N VAL A 178 -11.23 -7.94 -23.10
CA VAL A 178 -10.03 -8.44 -22.41
C VAL A 178 -10.09 -9.97 -22.35
N ASP A 179 -9.06 -10.61 -22.85
CA ASP A 179 -8.86 -12.06 -22.77
C ASP A 179 -7.84 -12.36 -21.67
N LYS A 180 -8.23 -13.12 -20.65
CA LYS A 180 -7.38 -13.48 -19.51
C LYS A 180 -6.92 -14.92 -19.60
N ARG A 181 -5.70 -15.14 -20.07
CA ARG A 181 -5.02 -16.45 -20.12
C ARG A 181 -4.14 -16.64 -18.89
N LEU A 182 -4.77 -16.55 -17.71
CA LEU A 182 -4.11 -16.53 -16.40
C LEU A 182 -4.25 -17.91 -15.73
N ALA A 183 -3.29 -18.79 -15.94
CA ALA A 183 -3.25 -20.11 -15.32
C ALA A 183 -3.06 -20.01 -13.77
N GLY A 184 -2.48 -18.92 -13.28
CA GLY A 184 -2.29 -18.65 -11.86
C GLY A 184 -3.59 -18.51 -11.07
N VAL A 185 -4.71 -18.11 -11.72
CA VAL A 185 -6.02 -18.01 -11.07
C VAL A 185 -6.44 -19.37 -10.50
N SER A 186 -6.40 -20.41 -11.32
CA SER A 186 -6.76 -21.78 -10.89
C SER A 186 -5.78 -22.39 -9.88
N ARG A 187 -4.56 -21.85 -9.79
CA ARG A 187 -3.52 -22.29 -8.86
C ARG A 187 -3.51 -21.49 -7.55
N GLY A 188 -4.39 -20.49 -7.38
CA GLY A 188 -4.43 -19.64 -6.21
C GLY A 188 -3.21 -18.72 -6.03
N ILE A 189 -2.52 -18.37 -7.14
CA ILE A 189 -1.30 -17.55 -7.09
C ILE A 189 -1.61 -16.08 -6.81
N TYR A 190 -2.83 -15.62 -7.05
CA TYR A 190 -3.25 -14.24 -6.90
C TYR A 190 -4.14 -14.08 -5.66
N PRO A 191 -3.55 -14.00 -4.43
CA PRO A 191 -4.32 -13.80 -3.23
C PRO A 191 -4.92 -12.39 -3.19
N LYS A 192 -5.95 -12.23 -2.38
CA LYS A 192 -6.47 -10.91 -2.04
C LYS A 192 -5.48 -10.17 -1.18
N ARG A 193 -5.31 -8.88 -1.44
CA ARG A 193 -4.43 -7.98 -0.68
C ARG A 193 -5.27 -7.09 0.23
N ASP A 194 -4.78 -6.83 1.46
CA ASP A 194 -5.45 -5.92 2.39
C ASP A 194 -5.57 -4.52 1.79
N LEU A 195 -4.50 -4.07 1.17
CA LEU A 195 -4.43 -2.77 0.51
C LEU A 195 -3.59 -2.83 -0.76
N GLN A 196 -4.14 -2.28 -1.83
CA GLN A 196 -3.39 -1.83 -3.00
C GLN A 196 -3.88 -0.43 -3.36
N ARG A 197 -2.97 0.51 -3.48
CA ARG A 197 -3.32 1.90 -3.72
C ARG A 197 -2.82 2.38 -5.08
N GLN A 198 -3.74 2.95 -5.87
CA GLN A 198 -3.39 3.84 -6.97
C GLN A 198 -3.10 5.22 -6.38
N ALA A 199 -1.85 5.66 -6.37
CA ALA A 199 -1.40 6.85 -5.68
C ALA A 199 -1.03 7.96 -6.66
N TYR A 200 -2.03 8.68 -7.17
CA TYR A 200 -1.88 9.73 -8.18
C TYR A 200 -1.18 9.24 -9.46
N GLU A 201 -1.41 7.97 -9.78
CA GLU A 201 -0.90 7.32 -10.97
C GLU A 201 -1.96 7.34 -12.07
N THR A 202 -1.52 7.25 -13.32
CA THR A 202 -2.44 6.92 -14.41
C THR A 202 -2.96 5.50 -14.24
N ASP A 203 -4.17 5.22 -14.75
CA ASP A 203 -4.74 3.86 -14.72
C ASP A 203 -3.77 2.86 -15.36
N TRP A 204 -3.10 3.26 -16.45
CA TRP A 204 -2.04 2.49 -17.09
C TRP A 204 -0.85 2.20 -16.17
N ALA A 205 -0.24 3.22 -15.57
CA ALA A 205 0.94 3.05 -14.72
C ALA A 205 0.65 2.15 -13.52
N PHE A 206 -0.53 2.32 -12.91
CA PHE A 206 -1.00 1.50 -11.81
C PHE A 206 -1.14 0.02 -12.23
N LEU A 207 -1.86 -0.27 -13.32
CA LEU A 207 -2.03 -1.63 -13.81
C LEU A 207 -0.70 -2.26 -14.23
N GLN A 208 0.13 -1.51 -14.98
CA GLN A 208 1.42 -2.01 -15.47
C GLN A 208 2.32 -2.46 -14.33
N ARG A 209 2.48 -1.64 -13.27
CA ARG A 209 3.33 -2.05 -12.14
C ARG A 209 2.79 -3.25 -11.39
N LEU A 210 1.46 -3.37 -11.25
CA LEU A 210 0.83 -4.55 -10.64
C LEU A 210 1.06 -5.79 -11.51
N TRP A 211 0.87 -5.70 -12.82
CA TRP A 211 1.11 -6.81 -13.73
C TRP A 211 2.58 -7.25 -13.72
N GLU A 212 3.51 -6.31 -13.74
CA GLU A 212 4.95 -6.58 -13.63
C GLU A 212 5.31 -7.25 -12.30
N GLU A 213 4.72 -6.79 -11.20
CA GLU A 213 4.93 -7.35 -9.85
C GLU A 213 4.42 -8.80 -9.76
N TRP A 214 3.24 -9.08 -10.30
CA TRP A 214 2.61 -10.39 -10.25
C TRP A 214 3.00 -11.32 -11.40
N GLY A 215 3.88 -10.87 -12.30
CA GLY A 215 4.39 -11.66 -13.42
C GLY A 215 3.38 -11.87 -14.54
N ILE A 216 2.45 -10.93 -14.70
CA ILE A 216 1.50 -10.88 -15.81
C ILE A 216 2.11 -10.03 -16.92
N TRP A 217 1.98 -10.49 -18.16
CA TRP A 217 2.33 -9.72 -19.34
C TRP A 217 1.17 -9.64 -20.31
N TRP A 218 1.26 -8.79 -21.31
CA TRP A 218 0.13 -8.55 -22.20
C TRP A 218 0.59 -8.14 -23.61
N TRP A 219 -0.33 -8.36 -24.57
CA TRP A 219 -0.26 -7.91 -25.96
C TRP A 219 -1.67 -7.69 -26.50
N PHE A 220 -1.76 -7.28 -27.78
CA PHE A 220 -3.04 -7.16 -28.45
C PHE A 220 -3.19 -8.21 -29.52
N GLU A 221 -4.41 -8.74 -29.66
CA GLU A 221 -4.83 -9.55 -30.78
C GLU A 221 -5.92 -8.81 -31.55
N HIS A 222 -5.80 -8.81 -32.89
CA HIS A 222 -6.69 -8.09 -33.79
C HIS A 222 -7.49 -9.09 -34.59
N ASP A 223 -8.82 -8.94 -34.63
CA ASP A 223 -9.73 -9.84 -35.31
C ASP A 223 -11.10 -9.18 -35.51
N ASP A 224 -11.69 -9.33 -36.71
CA ASP A 224 -13.02 -8.82 -37.05
C ASP A 224 -13.22 -7.32 -36.79
N GLY A 225 -12.24 -6.51 -37.18
CA GLY A 225 -12.26 -5.04 -37.00
C GLY A 225 -12.15 -4.58 -35.55
N HIS A 226 -11.79 -5.47 -34.63
CA HIS A 226 -11.60 -5.18 -33.22
C HIS A 226 -10.21 -5.56 -32.75
N HIS A 227 -9.77 -4.93 -31.66
CA HIS A 227 -8.55 -5.34 -30.97
C HIS A 227 -8.85 -5.62 -29.51
N ARG A 228 -8.38 -6.77 -29.02
CA ARG A 228 -8.55 -7.21 -27.64
C ARG A 228 -7.23 -7.25 -26.90
N LEU A 229 -7.23 -6.84 -25.66
CA LEU A 229 -6.12 -7.01 -24.75
C LEU A 229 -6.05 -8.45 -24.28
N VAL A 230 -4.89 -9.08 -24.41
CA VAL A 230 -4.62 -10.41 -23.85
C VAL A 230 -3.71 -10.26 -22.65
N LEU A 231 -4.14 -10.74 -21.48
CA LEU A 231 -3.33 -10.85 -20.26
C LEU A 231 -2.88 -12.29 -20.09
N CYS A 232 -1.62 -12.52 -19.84
CA CYS A 232 -1.03 -13.86 -19.76
C CYS A 232 -0.02 -13.98 -18.62
N ASP A 233 0.11 -15.18 -18.03
CA ASP A 233 1.07 -15.47 -16.95
C ASP A 233 1.88 -16.74 -17.21
N THR A 234 1.67 -17.40 -18.36
CA THR A 234 2.32 -18.66 -18.72
C THR A 234 2.64 -18.74 -20.21
N MET A 235 3.76 -19.33 -20.55
CA MET A 235 4.17 -19.51 -21.97
C MET A 235 3.14 -20.30 -22.79
N GLY A 236 2.39 -21.21 -22.18
CA GLY A 236 1.29 -21.95 -22.83
C GLY A 236 0.09 -21.09 -23.24
N GLY A 237 0.04 -19.80 -22.85
CA GLY A 237 -1.00 -18.86 -23.30
C GLY A 237 -0.74 -18.27 -24.68
N HIS A 238 0.48 -18.39 -25.20
CA HIS A 238 0.82 -18.01 -26.57
C HIS A 238 0.32 -19.05 -27.56
N GLN A 239 -0.24 -18.58 -28.66
CA GLN A 239 -0.77 -19.45 -29.70
C GLN A 239 0.11 -19.42 -30.97
N PRO A 240 0.18 -20.48 -31.74
CA PRO A 240 0.93 -20.49 -33.00
C PRO A 240 0.32 -19.49 -33.98
N HIS A 241 1.17 -18.97 -34.86
CA HIS A 241 0.71 -18.29 -36.07
C HIS A 241 -0.15 -19.20 -36.93
N GLY A 242 -0.98 -18.62 -37.82
CA GLY A 242 -1.70 -19.36 -38.84
C GLY A 242 -0.76 -20.10 -39.79
N ALA A 243 -1.29 -20.99 -40.59
CA ALA A 243 -0.55 -21.99 -41.40
C ALA A 243 0.57 -21.39 -42.28
N ALA A 244 0.44 -20.12 -42.74
CA ALA A 244 1.49 -19.49 -43.51
C ALA A 244 2.76 -19.17 -42.72
N TYR A 245 2.62 -18.92 -41.41
CA TYR A 245 3.72 -18.49 -40.54
C TYR A 245 4.03 -19.48 -39.42
N GLU A 246 3.41 -20.66 -39.40
CA GLU A 246 3.72 -21.70 -38.41
C GLU A 246 5.19 -22.12 -38.45
N THR A 247 5.78 -22.15 -39.67
CA THR A 247 7.21 -22.40 -39.87
C THR A 247 7.81 -21.33 -40.77
N LEU A 248 8.83 -20.62 -40.29
CA LEU A 248 9.57 -19.61 -41.05
C LEU A 248 10.99 -20.09 -41.35
N ARG A 249 11.41 -19.92 -42.61
CA ARG A 249 12.75 -20.29 -43.06
C ARG A 249 13.72 -19.13 -42.93
N TYR A 250 14.92 -19.45 -42.55
CA TYR A 250 16.06 -18.55 -42.68
C TYR A 250 16.68 -18.77 -44.07
N LEU A 251 16.76 -17.71 -44.86
CA LEU A 251 17.42 -17.71 -46.17
C LEU A 251 18.36 -16.49 -46.20
N PRO A 252 19.69 -16.70 -46.20
CA PRO A 252 20.63 -15.61 -46.28
C PRO A 252 20.53 -14.90 -47.64
N PRO A 253 20.82 -13.59 -47.71
CA PRO A 253 20.79 -12.83 -48.94
C PRO A 253 21.88 -13.38 -49.90
N ASP A 254 21.48 -14.05 -50.97
CA ASP A 254 22.35 -14.63 -51.99
C ASP A 254 22.31 -13.86 -53.33
N GLY A 255 21.63 -12.73 -53.39
CA GLY A 255 21.44 -11.88 -54.57
C GLY A 255 20.38 -12.37 -55.52
N LYS A 256 19.67 -13.48 -55.23
CA LYS A 256 18.50 -13.92 -56.00
C LYS A 256 17.22 -13.31 -55.44
N LEU A 257 16.32 -12.92 -56.31
CA LEU A 257 14.96 -12.56 -55.89
C LEU A 257 14.25 -13.83 -55.41
N ILE A 258 13.88 -13.84 -54.14
CA ILE A 258 13.10 -14.92 -53.54
C ILE A 258 11.69 -14.37 -53.34
N ASP A 259 10.70 -14.96 -54.01
CA ASP A 259 9.30 -14.55 -53.97
C ASP A 259 8.55 -15.11 -52.73
N GLU A 260 9.26 -15.69 -51.78
CA GLU A 260 8.74 -16.24 -50.53
C GLU A 260 9.07 -15.32 -49.35
N GLU A 261 8.09 -15.10 -48.46
CA GLU A 261 8.35 -14.42 -47.19
C GLU A 261 9.27 -15.28 -46.29
N HIS A 262 10.37 -14.70 -45.87
CA HIS A 262 11.44 -15.38 -45.14
C HIS A 262 12.22 -14.48 -44.21
N ILE A 263 13.00 -15.08 -43.34
CA ILE A 263 13.96 -14.39 -42.49
C ILE A 263 15.31 -14.32 -43.19
N HIS A 264 15.78 -13.15 -43.56
CA HIS A 264 17.04 -12.97 -44.28
C HIS A 264 18.22 -12.60 -43.35
N ALA A 265 17.95 -12.12 -42.12
CA ALA A 265 18.97 -11.86 -41.12
C ALA A 265 18.50 -12.34 -39.75
N LEU A 266 19.38 -13.01 -39.00
CA LEU A 266 19.09 -13.45 -37.64
C LEU A 266 20.37 -13.48 -36.83
N SER A 267 20.31 -13.03 -35.59
CA SER A 267 21.38 -13.17 -34.61
C SER A 267 20.83 -13.67 -33.28
N VAL A 268 21.42 -14.72 -32.73
CA VAL A 268 21.07 -15.25 -31.42
C VAL A 268 22.11 -14.78 -30.41
N THR A 269 21.64 -14.11 -29.36
CA THR A 269 22.49 -13.50 -28.34
C THR A 269 22.26 -14.17 -26.99
N SER A 270 23.35 -14.69 -26.40
CA SER A 270 23.39 -15.14 -25.02
C SER A 270 24.07 -14.09 -24.15
N ARG A 271 23.49 -13.75 -23.00
CA ARG A 271 24.00 -12.73 -22.09
C ARG A 271 24.12 -13.29 -20.68
N LEU A 272 25.09 -12.80 -19.94
CA LEU A 272 25.21 -13.07 -18.50
C LEU A 272 24.04 -12.41 -17.76
N THR A 273 23.41 -13.17 -16.87
CA THR A 273 22.32 -12.70 -16.01
C THR A 273 22.49 -13.22 -14.60
N SER A 274 21.88 -12.55 -13.63
CA SER A 274 21.79 -13.05 -12.25
C SER A 274 21.03 -14.38 -12.23
N GLY A 275 21.51 -15.32 -11.44
CA GLY A 275 20.94 -16.66 -11.33
C GLY A 275 20.22 -16.93 -10.02
N ARG A 276 20.19 -15.96 -9.13
CA ARG A 276 19.55 -16.07 -7.81
C ARG A 276 18.87 -14.77 -7.42
N VAL A 277 17.69 -14.88 -6.82
CA VAL A 277 16.99 -13.76 -6.20
C VAL A 277 16.62 -14.18 -4.78
N THR A 278 16.98 -13.34 -3.82
CA THR A 278 16.61 -13.48 -2.42
C THR A 278 15.75 -12.29 -2.03
N VAL A 279 14.54 -12.55 -1.53
CA VAL A 279 13.65 -11.55 -0.98
C VAL A 279 13.45 -11.81 0.51
N THR A 280 13.27 -10.76 1.28
CA THR A 280 12.90 -10.84 2.69
C THR A 280 11.90 -9.76 3.03
N ASP A 281 11.14 -9.97 4.11
CA ASP A 281 10.15 -9.01 4.57
C ASP A 281 9.91 -9.16 6.07
N TYR A 282 9.01 -8.38 6.61
CA TYR A 282 8.62 -8.37 8.01
C TYR A 282 7.11 -8.55 8.18
N ASP A 283 6.75 -9.55 8.99
CA ASP A 283 5.36 -9.81 9.38
C ASP A 283 5.17 -9.46 10.86
N TYR A 284 4.42 -8.40 11.13
CA TYR A 284 4.18 -7.95 12.50
C TYR A 284 3.29 -8.91 13.30
N THR A 285 2.57 -9.84 12.67
CA THR A 285 1.81 -10.88 13.36
C THR A 285 2.71 -12.04 13.78
N ARG A 286 3.87 -12.19 13.12
CA ARG A 286 4.89 -13.19 13.37
C ARG A 286 6.30 -12.58 13.42
N PRO A 287 6.58 -11.63 14.33
CA PRO A 287 7.77 -10.75 14.27
C PRO A 287 9.11 -11.48 14.37
N ARG A 288 9.11 -12.76 14.75
CA ARG A 288 10.31 -13.62 14.82
C ARG A 288 10.40 -14.60 13.66
N ALA A 289 9.44 -14.62 12.74
CA ALA A 289 9.50 -15.48 11.56
C ALA A 289 10.62 -15.01 10.63
N LYS A 290 11.36 -15.97 10.08
CA LYS A 290 12.33 -15.69 9.03
C LYS A 290 11.61 -15.77 7.69
N LEU A 291 11.30 -14.62 7.10
CA LEU A 291 10.60 -14.50 5.82
C LEU A 291 11.57 -14.37 4.64
N THR A 292 12.79 -14.87 4.80
CA THR A 292 13.78 -14.85 3.72
C THR A 292 13.58 -16.06 2.81
N VAL A 293 13.29 -15.80 1.55
CA VAL A 293 13.14 -16.81 0.50
C VAL A 293 14.15 -16.57 -0.61
N THR A 294 14.80 -17.63 -1.04
CA THR A 294 15.75 -17.61 -2.16
C THR A 294 15.26 -18.53 -3.27
N GLU A 295 15.11 -17.98 -4.47
CA GLU A 295 14.89 -18.74 -5.70
C GLU A 295 16.15 -18.71 -6.54
N ALA A 296 16.52 -19.85 -7.13
CA ALA A 296 17.72 -19.98 -7.93
C ALA A 296 17.41 -20.77 -9.22
N ASN A 297 17.78 -20.18 -10.35
CA ASN A 297 17.70 -20.81 -11.65
C ASN A 297 18.78 -20.20 -12.58
N PRO A 298 20.07 -20.44 -12.29
CA PRO A 298 21.17 -19.89 -13.09
C PRO A 298 21.14 -20.45 -14.51
N ARG A 299 21.61 -19.64 -15.48
CA ARG A 299 21.89 -20.12 -16.83
C ARG A 299 23.19 -20.92 -16.81
N GLU A 300 23.38 -21.79 -17.81
CA GLU A 300 24.62 -22.58 -18.01
C GLU A 300 25.73 -21.67 -18.57
N THR A 301 26.11 -20.64 -17.82
CA THR A 301 27.18 -19.72 -18.17
C THR A 301 28.15 -19.59 -16.97
N ALA A 302 29.40 -19.28 -17.22
CA ALA A 302 30.34 -18.96 -16.14
C ALA A 302 29.84 -17.75 -15.35
N SER A 303 30.03 -17.73 -14.02
CA SER A 303 29.58 -16.65 -13.12
C SER A 303 28.06 -16.36 -13.14
N ALA A 304 27.25 -17.38 -13.39
CA ALA A 304 25.78 -17.25 -13.40
C ALA A 304 25.15 -17.28 -12.00
N ASP A 305 25.93 -17.34 -10.95
CA ASP A 305 25.54 -17.43 -9.53
C ASP A 305 25.28 -16.07 -8.86
N GLY A 306 25.35 -14.98 -9.62
CA GLY A 306 25.10 -13.63 -9.13
C GLY A 306 23.73 -13.54 -8.42
N GLU A 307 23.72 -12.99 -7.19
CA GLU A 307 22.54 -12.82 -6.37
C GLU A 307 22.00 -11.39 -6.44
N ILE A 308 20.68 -11.27 -6.51
CA ILE A 308 19.94 -10.03 -6.25
C ILE A 308 19.23 -10.21 -4.92
N TYR A 309 19.55 -9.35 -3.95
CA TYR A 309 18.84 -9.25 -2.69
C TYR A 309 17.90 -8.05 -2.73
N ASP A 310 16.63 -8.28 -2.33
CA ASP A 310 15.62 -7.25 -2.31
C ASP A 310 14.83 -7.31 -0.99
N TRP A 311 14.55 -6.14 -0.42
CA TRP A 311 13.57 -6.00 0.64
C TRP A 311 12.20 -5.89 -0.04
N GLY A 312 11.33 -6.86 0.22
CA GLY A 312 10.15 -7.08 -0.61
C GLY A 312 9.00 -6.11 -0.40
N ASP A 313 8.78 -5.65 0.85
CA ASP A 313 7.59 -4.87 1.25
C ASP A 313 6.27 -5.46 0.69
N TYR A 314 6.21 -6.80 0.61
CA TYR A 314 5.07 -7.51 0.04
C TYR A 314 4.11 -8.05 1.12
N SER A 315 4.56 -8.16 2.37
CA SER A 315 3.80 -8.82 3.43
C SER A 315 2.59 -7.99 3.85
N GLN A 316 1.42 -8.58 3.66
CA GLN A 316 0.15 -8.07 4.17
C GLN A 316 -0.55 -9.20 4.91
N PRO A 317 -0.10 -9.53 6.14
CA PRO A 317 -0.45 -10.78 6.82
C PRO A 317 -1.92 -10.91 7.22
N LEU A 318 -2.65 -9.79 7.26
CA LEU A 318 -4.09 -9.78 7.54
C LEU A 318 -4.95 -9.58 6.29
N ALA A 319 -4.34 -9.58 5.11
CA ALA A 319 -5.08 -9.53 3.85
C ALA A 319 -6.04 -10.72 3.75
N GLY A 320 -7.27 -10.48 3.25
CA GLY A 320 -8.33 -11.47 3.23
C GLY A 320 -8.99 -11.74 4.59
N ALA A 321 -8.55 -11.08 5.65
CA ALA A 321 -9.11 -11.24 6.99
C ALA A 321 -10.28 -10.27 7.30
N HIS A 322 -10.71 -9.45 6.37
CA HIS A 322 -11.76 -8.43 6.55
C HIS A 322 -11.59 -7.58 7.82
N GLY A 323 -10.32 -7.24 8.14
CA GLY A 323 -9.96 -6.50 9.35
C GLY A 323 -10.05 -7.35 10.62
N LEU A 324 -11.21 -7.82 11.01
CA LEU A 324 -11.44 -8.54 12.26
C LEU A 324 -11.70 -10.04 12.09
N ALA A 325 -11.96 -10.50 10.88
CA ALA A 325 -12.32 -11.88 10.58
C ALA A 325 -11.72 -12.32 9.23
N GLY A 326 -11.75 -13.62 8.94
CA GLY A 326 -11.23 -14.22 7.71
C GLY A 326 -9.92 -14.97 7.92
N GLN A 327 -9.34 -15.42 6.79
CA GLN A 327 -8.08 -16.14 6.79
C GLN A 327 -6.97 -15.20 6.28
N PRO A 328 -5.86 -15.06 7.02
CA PRO A 328 -4.73 -14.26 6.55
C PRO A 328 -4.03 -14.94 5.37
N ASN A 329 -3.34 -14.15 4.56
CA ASN A 329 -2.52 -14.65 3.47
C ASN A 329 -1.30 -15.43 3.95
N ASP A 330 -0.82 -16.34 3.08
CA ASP A 330 0.44 -17.04 3.27
C ASP A 330 1.60 -16.19 2.70
N THR A 331 2.28 -15.49 3.59
CA THR A 331 3.41 -14.62 3.23
C THR A 331 4.61 -15.38 2.65
N ASP A 332 4.80 -16.67 2.97
CA ASP A 332 5.85 -17.50 2.38
C ASP A 332 5.55 -17.82 0.91
N MET A 333 4.29 -18.12 0.60
CA MET A 333 3.85 -18.35 -0.78
C MET A 333 4.02 -17.09 -1.63
N GLU A 334 3.65 -15.94 -1.10
CA GLU A 334 3.84 -14.66 -1.78
C GLU A 334 5.33 -14.36 -2.02
N ALA A 335 6.18 -14.53 -1.02
CA ALA A 335 7.61 -14.34 -1.13
C ALA A 335 8.24 -15.20 -2.24
N ARG A 336 7.88 -16.49 -2.28
CA ARG A 336 8.34 -17.41 -3.36
C ARG A 336 7.88 -16.96 -4.73
N HIS A 337 6.63 -16.51 -4.83
CA HIS A 337 6.10 -15.99 -6.09
C HIS A 337 6.89 -14.78 -6.58
N PHE A 338 7.10 -13.79 -5.71
CA PHE A 338 7.85 -12.57 -6.06
C PHE A 338 9.31 -12.85 -6.39
N ALA A 339 10.00 -13.69 -5.61
CA ALA A 339 11.37 -14.09 -5.90
C ALA A 339 11.47 -14.78 -7.27
N ARG A 340 10.54 -15.69 -7.57
CA ARG A 340 10.49 -16.40 -8.85
C ARG A 340 10.22 -15.46 -10.03
N VAL A 341 9.23 -14.58 -9.94
CA VAL A 341 8.90 -13.62 -11.00
C VAL A 341 10.10 -12.72 -11.32
N GLN A 342 10.76 -12.21 -10.29
CA GLN A 342 11.97 -11.39 -10.47
C GLN A 342 13.10 -12.17 -11.12
N LEU A 343 13.34 -13.41 -10.69
CA LEU A 343 14.37 -14.27 -11.25
C LEU A 343 14.10 -14.60 -12.73
N GLU A 344 12.85 -14.98 -13.06
CA GLU A 344 12.42 -15.27 -14.42
C GLU A 344 12.56 -14.03 -15.32
N ALA A 345 12.24 -12.83 -14.83
CA ALA A 345 12.43 -11.58 -15.56
C ALA A 345 13.90 -11.29 -15.90
N LYS A 346 14.83 -11.62 -14.99
CA LYS A 346 16.27 -11.54 -15.26
C LYS A 346 16.73 -12.61 -16.23
N ARG A 347 16.31 -13.85 -15.99
CA ARG A 347 16.68 -15.01 -16.83
C ARG A 347 16.23 -14.83 -18.28
N CYS A 348 15.00 -14.37 -18.50
CA CYS A 348 14.47 -14.24 -19.86
C CYS A 348 15.20 -13.20 -20.71
N ALA A 349 15.87 -12.22 -20.09
CA ALA A 349 16.73 -11.28 -20.80
C ALA A 349 18.07 -11.88 -21.27
N GLY A 350 18.42 -13.07 -20.77
CA GLY A 350 19.71 -13.72 -21.06
C GLY A 350 19.78 -14.46 -22.40
N LEU A 351 18.66 -14.69 -23.07
CA LEU A 351 18.65 -15.33 -24.39
C LEU A 351 17.61 -14.65 -25.27
N ARG A 352 18.05 -14.05 -26.36
CA ARG A 352 17.21 -13.36 -27.33
C ARG A 352 17.71 -13.65 -28.74
N ALA A 353 16.80 -13.72 -29.69
CA ALA A 353 17.17 -13.66 -31.10
C ALA A 353 16.56 -12.40 -31.73
N ASN A 354 17.36 -11.71 -32.53
CA ASN A 354 16.92 -10.55 -33.29
C ASN A 354 17.03 -10.85 -34.76
N GLY A 355 15.95 -10.57 -35.50
CA GLY A 355 15.87 -10.90 -36.92
C GLY A 355 15.31 -9.78 -37.78
N ARG A 356 15.48 -9.96 -39.08
CA ARG A 356 14.86 -9.16 -40.14
C ARG A 356 14.35 -10.08 -41.23
N GLY A 357 13.25 -9.68 -41.87
CA GLY A 357 12.66 -10.41 -42.96
C GLY A 357 11.60 -9.60 -43.68
N ASN A 358 11.15 -10.07 -44.83
CA ASN A 358 10.06 -9.50 -45.62
C ASN A 358 8.68 -9.93 -45.11
N LEU A 359 8.54 -10.17 -43.81
CA LEU A 359 7.38 -10.79 -43.17
C LEU A 359 6.27 -9.78 -42.88
N ARG A 360 5.15 -9.83 -43.62
CA ARG A 360 4.00 -8.94 -43.42
C ARG A 360 3.08 -9.39 -42.28
N GLY A 361 2.96 -10.72 -42.12
CA GLY A 361 2.02 -11.34 -41.19
C GLY A 361 2.58 -11.64 -39.80
N LEU A 362 3.82 -11.30 -39.49
CA LEU A 362 4.45 -11.61 -38.21
C LEU A 362 3.83 -10.80 -37.08
N THR A 363 3.15 -11.45 -36.14
CA THR A 363 2.37 -10.83 -35.05
C THR A 363 3.00 -11.09 -33.69
N VAL A 364 3.07 -10.06 -32.87
CA VAL A 364 3.56 -10.13 -31.49
C VAL A 364 2.65 -11.04 -30.63
N GLY A 365 3.24 -11.78 -29.70
CA GLY A 365 2.51 -12.72 -28.83
C GLY A 365 2.19 -14.08 -29.46
N ARG A 366 2.53 -14.30 -30.74
CA ARG A 366 2.36 -15.59 -31.44
C ARG A 366 3.66 -16.37 -31.49
N THR A 367 3.57 -17.70 -31.67
CA THR A 367 4.73 -18.58 -31.84
C THR A 367 4.90 -19.02 -33.29
N PHE A 368 6.14 -19.32 -33.65
CA PHE A 368 6.49 -19.98 -34.92
C PHE A 368 7.75 -20.84 -34.75
N THR A 369 7.94 -21.82 -35.63
CA THR A 369 9.16 -22.64 -35.68
C THR A 369 10.13 -22.10 -36.71
N LEU A 370 11.35 -21.77 -36.27
CA LEU A 370 12.46 -21.39 -37.14
C LEU A 370 13.12 -22.62 -37.77
N THR A 371 13.43 -22.55 -39.05
CA THR A 371 14.17 -23.60 -39.75
C THR A 371 15.26 -23.00 -40.67
N GLY A 372 16.27 -23.82 -41.02
CA GLY A 372 17.30 -23.44 -41.98
C GLY A 372 18.41 -22.50 -41.43
N TYR A 373 18.43 -22.17 -40.15
CA TYR A 373 19.50 -21.40 -39.56
C TYR A 373 20.76 -22.26 -39.34
N PRO A 374 21.97 -21.76 -39.60
CA PRO A 374 23.21 -22.56 -39.49
C PRO A 374 23.46 -23.17 -38.12
N GLN A 375 23.12 -22.48 -37.05
CA GLN A 375 23.23 -22.98 -35.68
C GLN A 375 22.03 -23.88 -35.40
N GLN A 376 22.20 -25.21 -35.36
CA GLN A 376 21.12 -26.19 -35.19
C GLN A 376 20.29 -25.95 -33.92
N ALA A 377 20.92 -25.60 -32.82
CA ALA A 377 20.23 -25.30 -31.56
C ALA A 377 19.28 -24.08 -31.62
N ALA A 378 19.41 -23.22 -32.62
CA ALA A 378 18.52 -22.08 -32.85
C ALA A 378 17.30 -22.45 -33.73
N ASN A 379 17.29 -23.60 -34.42
CA ASN A 379 16.15 -24.06 -35.17
C ASN A 379 15.12 -24.69 -34.20
N ARG A 380 14.27 -23.83 -33.65
CA ARG A 380 13.27 -24.19 -32.63
C ARG A 380 12.07 -23.25 -32.67
N GLU A 381 11.11 -23.49 -31.79
CA GLU A 381 9.96 -22.62 -31.61
C GLU A 381 10.31 -21.36 -30.82
N TYR A 382 9.82 -20.23 -31.30
CA TYR A 382 10.01 -18.90 -30.70
C TYR A 382 8.68 -18.18 -30.51
N VAL A 383 8.59 -17.36 -29.48
CA VAL A 383 7.57 -16.33 -29.31
C VAL A 383 8.08 -15.01 -29.87
N VAL A 384 7.26 -14.30 -30.62
CA VAL A 384 7.55 -12.94 -31.09
C VAL A 384 7.32 -11.96 -29.94
N VAL A 385 8.40 -11.38 -29.42
CA VAL A 385 8.37 -10.42 -28.28
C VAL A 385 8.14 -9.01 -28.77
N SER A 386 8.79 -8.61 -29.85
CA SER A 386 8.53 -7.33 -30.51
C SER A 386 8.63 -7.45 -32.03
N SER A 387 7.92 -6.58 -32.72
CA SER A 387 7.95 -6.48 -34.18
C SER A 387 7.83 -5.01 -34.61
N THR A 388 8.74 -4.58 -35.45
CA THR A 388 8.65 -3.32 -36.21
C THR A 388 8.33 -3.66 -37.64
N LEU A 389 7.34 -3.02 -38.23
CA LEU A 389 6.88 -3.27 -39.59
C LEU A 389 6.95 -1.98 -40.41
N ASP A 390 7.47 -2.07 -41.61
CA ASP A 390 7.45 -0.99 -42.62
C ASP A 390 6.98 -1.59 -43.95
N ILE A 391 5.81 -1.20 -44.41
CA ILE A 391 5.23 -1.58 -45.69
C ILE A 391 4.98 -0.32 -46.47
N GLU A 392 5.46 -0.27 -47.73
CA GLU A 392 5.28 0.82 -48.65
C GLU A 392 4.75 0.32 -49.99
N GLU A 393 3.65 0.90 -50.45
CA GLU A 393 3.10 0.68 -51.79
C GLU A 393 3.96 1.41 -52.81
N ILE A 394 4.60 0.70 -53.73
CA ILE A 394 5.52 1.28 -54.72
C ILE A 394 4.77 1.64 -56.03
N GLY A 395 3.69 0.93 -56.32
CA GLY A 395 2.91 1.11 -57.57
C GLY A 395 3.69 0.76 -58.84
N ASP A 396 3.08 0.86 -59.98
CA ASP A 396 3.64 0.48 -61.32
C ASP A 396 4.87 1.30 -61.80
N ARG A 397 5.46 2.11 -60.94
CA ARG A 397 6.53 3.06 -61.30
C ARG A 397 7.89 2.44 -61.61
N THR A 398 8.12 1.19 -61.28
CA THR A 398 9.47 0.59 -61.37
C THR A 398 9.66 -0.41 -62.51
N GLY A 399 8.60 -0.83 -63.18
CA GLY A 399 8.72 -1.84 -64.23
C GLY A 399 9.21 -3.25 -63.78
N THR A 400 9.29 -3.48 -62.47
CA THR A 400 9.82 -4.68 -61.88
C THR A 400 8.74 -5.72 -61.51
N GLY A 401 7.45 -5.40 -61.72
CA GLY A 401 6.33 -6.23 -61.29
C GLY A 401 6.11 -6.28 -59.76
N GLN A 402 6.92 -5.59 -59.00
CA GLN A 402 6.81 -5.54 -57.55
C GLN A 402 5.91 -4.37 -57.14
N THR A 403 4.78 -4.61 -56.51
CA THR A 403 3.76 -3.62 -56.18
C THR A 403 3.99 -2.96 -54.81
N TYR A 404 4.75 -3.63 -53.90
CA TYR A 404 5.02 -3.17 -52.58
C TYR A 404 6.43 -3.55 -52.12
N ARG A 405 6.91 -2.90 -51.04
CA ARG A 405 8.09 -3.27 -50.27
C ARG A 405 7.68 -3.49 -48.82
N ALA A 406 8.10 -4.59 -48.22
CA ALA A 406 7.86 -4.90 -46.80
C ALA A 406 9.16 -5.28 -46.10
N GLU A 407 9.37 -4.75 -44.89
CA GLU A 407 10.47 -5.09 -44.02
C GLU A 407 9.94 -5.22 -42.59
N ALA A 408 10.21 -6.35 -41.96
CA ALA A 408 9.94 -6.55 -40.53
C ALA A 408 11.25 -6.73 -39.77
N GLN A 409 11.39 -6.05 -38.62
CA GLN A 409 12.45 -6.29 -37.64
C GLN A 409 11.80 -6.81 -36.39
N PHE A 410 12.37 -7.84 -35.75
CA PHE A 410 11.70 -8.50 -34.65
C PHE A 410 12.68 -9.04 -33.60
N GLU A 411 12.20 -9.11 -32.37
CA GLU A 411 12.86 -9.77 -31.24
C GLU A 411 12.09 -11.03 -30.86
N LEU A 412 12.81 -12.12 -30.63
CA LEU A 412 12.28 -13.43 -30.35
C LEU A 412 12.80 -13.96 -29.01
N LEU A 413 11.94 -14.70 -28.32
CA LEU A 413 12.30 -15.53 -27.17
C LEU A 413 12.04 -17.00 -27.50
N PRO A 414 12.96 -17.94 -27.22
CA PRO A 414 12.65 -19.36 -27.31
C PRO A 414 11.43 -19.73 -26.48
N ALA A 415 10.47 -20.47 -27.05
CA ALA A 415 9.21 -20.79 -26.39
C ALA A 415 9.36 -21.63 -25.11
N ASN A 416 10.51 -22.28 -24.92
CA ASN A 416 10.83 -23.04 -23.71
C ASN A 416 11.51 -22.20 -22.59
N GLU A 417 11.78 -20.91 -22.82
CA GLU A 417 12.28 -19.99 -21.78
C GLU A 417 11.09 -19.25 -21.15
N PRO A 418 11.09 -19.03 -19.83
CA PRO A 418 10.04 -18.26 -19.19
C PRO A 418 10.11 -16.79 -19.63
N PHE A 419 8.96 -16.21 -19.92
CA PHE A 419 8.84 -14.77 -20.18
C PHE A 419 8.30 -14.06 -18.94
N ARG A 420 8.90 -12.94 -18.58
CA ARG A 420 8.38 -11.96 -17.61
C ARG A 420 8.79 -10.57 -18.03
N LEU A 421 7.93 -9.61 -17.77
CA LEU A 421 8.27 -8.21 -17.92
C LEU A 421 9.31 -7.79 -16.86
N THR A 422 10.25 -6.99 -17.26
CA THR A 422 11.11 -6.29 -16.29
C THR A 422 10.35 -5.10 -15.73
N ARG A 423 10.48 -4.83 -14.44
CA ARG A 423 9.85 -3.65 -13.81
C ARG A 423 10.26 -2.37 -14.55
N SER A 424 9.32 -1.73 -15.19
CA SER A 424 9.49 -0.51 -15.97
C SER A 424 8.81 0.70 -15.31
N VAL A 425 7.74 0.46 -14.59
CA VAL A 425 7.00 1.48 -13.86
C VAL A 425 7.37 1.41 -12.38
N ARG A 426 7.85 2.52 -11.84
CA ARG A 426 8.17 2.61 -10.41
C ARG A 426 6.91 2.87 -9.61
N LYS A 427 6.77 2.16 -8.49
CA LYS A 427 5.75 2.46 -7.49
C LYS A 427 5.98 3.87 -6.95
N PRO A 428 4.94 4.71 -6.81
CA PRO A 428 5.07 6.04 -6.23
C PRO A 428 5.63 5.99 -4.82
N VAL A 429 6.40 7.00 -4.44
CA VAL A 429 6.95 7.15 -3.08
C VAL A 429 6.29 8.35 -2.42
N LEU A 430 5.58 8.09 -1.32
CA LEU A 430 4.92 9.12 -0.51
C LEU A 430 5.88 9.60 0.58
N SER A 431 6.40 10.80 0.45
CA SER A 431 7.48 11.33 1.30
C SER A 431 7.00 12.07 2.56
N GLY A 432 5.71 12.38 2.66
CA GLY A 432 5.15 13.14 3.78
C GLY A 432 3.91 12.50 4.39
N PRO A 433 3.43 13.04 5.53
CA PRO A 433 2.19 12.58 6.13
C PRO A 433 0.99 13.02 5.30
N GLU A 434 -0.02 12.16 5.28
CA GLU A 434 -1.34 12.44 4.73
C GLU A 434 -2.37 12.56 5.85
N LYS A 435 -3.45 13.27 5.60
CA LYS A 435 -4.56 13.43 6.53
C LYS A 435 -5.60 12.34 6.30
N ALA A 436 -6.13 11.81 7.39
CA ALA A 436 -7.25 10.89 7.35
C ALA A 436 -8.17 11.10 8.55
N ILE A 437 -9.41 10.67 8.42
CA ILE A 437 -10.40 10.70 9.49
C ILE A 437 -10.68 9.27 9.94
N VAL A 438 -10.69 9.05 11.25
CA VAL A 438 -11.07 7.76 11.83
C VAL A 438 -12.55 7.51 11.60
N VAL A 439 -12.88 6.36 11.03
CA VAL A 439 -14.25 5.96 10.67
C VAL A 439 -14.67 4.67 11.37
N GLY A 440 -15.97 4.40 11.42
CA GLY A 440 -16.51 3.18 12.02
C GLY A 440 -18.02 3.18 12.09
N PRO A 441 -18.63 2.16 12.75
CA PRO A 441 -20.07 2.01 12.85
C PRO A 441 -20.74 3.18 13.54
N ALA A 442 -21.92 3.54 13.05
CA ALA A 442 -22.72 4.61 13.63
C ALA A 442 -23.02 4.35 15.12
N GLY A 443 -22.87 5.38 15.96
CA GLY A 443 -23.10 5.31 17.40
C GLY A 443 -21.96 4.72 18.23
N GLN A 444 -20.88 4.25 17.62
CA GLN A 444 -19.66 3.87 18.31
C GLN A 444 -18.67 5.04 18.39
N GLU A 445 -17.96 5.16 19.49
CA GLU A 445 -16.88 6.14 19.62
C GLU A 445 -15.48 5.55 19.32
N VAL A 446 -15.30 4.25 19.50
CA VAL A 446 -14.06 3.54 19.24
C VAL A 446 -14.37 2.24 18.52
N TRP A 447 -13.62 1.97 17.47
CA TRP A 447 -13.67 0.70 16.75
C TRP A 447 -12.26 0.25 16.44
N THR A 448 -11.84 -0.84 17.09
CA THR A 448 -10.45 -1.31 17.05
C THR A 448 -10.38 -2.82 17.09
N ASP A 449 -9.29 -3.40 16.61
CA ASP A 449 -8.98 -4.83 16.69
C ASP A 449 -7.95 -5.16 17.78
N GLN A 450 -7.55 -6.43 17.83
CA GLN A 450 -6.54 -6.94 18.81
C GLN A 450 -5.14 -6.32 18.66
N TYR A 451 -4.82 -5.70 17.52
CA TYR A 451 -3.56 -5.01 17.28
C TYR A 451 -3.67 -3.49 17.52
N GLY A 452 -4.79 -3.03 18.03
CA GLY A 452 -5.04 -1.60 18.23
C GLY A 452 -5.19 -0.83 16.91
N ARG A 453 -5.46 -1.53 15.78
CA ARG A 453 -5.74 -0.87 14.52
C ARG A 453 -7.06 -0.12 14.59
N VAL A 454 -7.15 0.99 13.88
CA VAL A 454 -8.40 1.72 13.66
C VAL A 454 -8.62 1.88 12.17
N LYS A 455 -9.88 2.03 11.77
CA LYS A 455 -10.23 2.25 10.38
C LYS A 455 -10.23 3.75 10.06
N VAL A 456 -9.60 4.13 8.95
CA VAL A 456 -9.51 5.54 8.54
C VAL A 456 -9.86 5.71 7.08
N GLN A 457 -10.51 6.83 6.77
CA GLN A 457 -10.73 7.30 5.41
C GLN A 457 -9.82 8.51 5.17
N PHE A 458 -9.06 8.47 4.07
CA PHE A 458 -8.24 9.61 3.63
C PHE A 458 -9.12 10.73 3.08
N GLU A 459 -8.71 11.99 3.24
CA GLU A 459 -9.48 13.14 2.73
C GLU A 459 -9.58 13.19 1.20
N TRP A 460 -8.59 12.64 0.50
CA TRP A 460 -8.63 12.54 -0.96
C TRP A 460 -9.51 11.39 -1.47
N ASP A 461 -9.94 10.47 -0.60
CA ASP A 461 -10.82 9.36 -0.98
C ASP A 461 -12.25 9.86 -1.21
N ARG A 462 -12.54 10.10 -2.49
CA ARG A 462 -13.85 10.58 -2.96
C ARG A 462 -14.92 9.49 -3.08
N GLN A 463 -14.58 8.22 -2.82
CA GLN A 463 -15.51 7.09 -2.90
C GLN A 463 -16.03 6.68 -1.52
N GLY A 464 -15.31 7.00 -0.46
CA GLY A 464 -15.69 6.72 0.90
C GLY A 464 -16.90 7.54 1.39
N ARG A 465 -17.65 6.97 2.35
CA ARG A 465 -18.88 7.53 2.91
C ARG A 465 -18.76 7.91 4.38
N HIS A 466 -17.54 7.86 4.93
CA HIS A 466 -17.24 8.09 6.35
C HIS A 466 -17.98 7.13 7.30
N ASP A 467 -18.15 5.88 6.89
CA ASP A 467 -18.81 4.80 7.64
C ASP A 467 -17.86 3.60 7.85
N GLU A 468 -18.39 2.52 8.44
CA GLU A 468 -17.65 1.28 8.67
C GLU A 468 -17.21 0.55 7.38
N HIS A 469 -17.80 0.87 6.24
CA HIS A 469 -17.46 0.30 4.95
C HIS A 469 -16.39 1.10 4.20
N SER A 470 -16.12 2.32 4.68
CA SER A 470 -15.15 3.23 4.07
C SER A 470 -13.74 3.02 4.63
N GLY A 471 -12.72 3.41 3.85
CA GLY A 471 -11.32 3.50 4.32
C GLY A 471 -10.68 2.14 4.64
N ILE A 472 -9.59 2.16 5.38
CA ILE A 472 -8.70 1.02 5.63
C ILE A 472 -8.31 0.88 7.10
N TRP A 473 -7.97 -0.34 7.52
CA TRP A 473 -7.47 -0.63 8.86
C TRP A 473 -5.98 -0.33 8.98
N LEU A 474 -5.60 0.59 9.88
CA LEU A 474 -4.22 1.00 10.11
C LEU A 474 -3.77 0.76 11.54
N ARG A 475 -2.51 0.34 11.69
CA ARG A 475 -1.84 0.33 12.99
C ARG A 475 -1.60 1.77 13.47
N VAL A 476 -1.66 1.95 14.80
CA VAL A 476 -1.34 3.22 15.44
C VAL A 476 0.04 3.09 16.09
N LEU A 477 0.99 3.95 15.73
CA LEU A 477 2.28 4.01 16.39
C LEU A 477 2.13 4.58 17.79
N SER A 478 2.82 3.96 18.72
CA SER A 478 2.93 4.40 20.10
C SER A 478 4.36 4.83 20.41
N PRO A 479 4.58 5.86 21.22
CA PRO A 479 5.93 6.28 21.61
C PRO A 479 6.69 5.21 22.42
N TRP A 480 5.97 4.29 23.04
CA TRP A 480 6.53 3.22 23.85
C TRP A 480 5.59 2.04 23.92
N GLN A 481 6.06 0.84 23.55
CA GLN A 481 5.27 -0.40 23.53
C GLN A 481 6.16 -1.61 23.78
N GLY A 482 5.69 -2.55 24.59
CA GLY A 482 6.35 -3.81 24.89
C GLY A 482 5.37 -4.86 25.40
N VAL A 483 5.89 -6.01 25.85
CA VAL A 483 5.05 -7.08 26.44
C VAL A 483 4.52 -6.60 27.79
N ASP A 484 3.21 -6.50 27.91
CA ASP A 484 2.46 -6.06 29.11
C ASP A 484 2.88 -4.67 29.62
N MET A 485 3.49 -3.85 28.74
CA MET A 485 3.88 -2.49 29.08
C MET A 485 3.81 -1.55 27.89
N GLY A 486 3.60 -0.26 28.15
CA GLY A 486 3.59 0.79 27.11
C GLY A 486 2.51 1.85 27.29
N ALA A 487 2.41 2.72 26.29
CA ALA A 487 1.41 3.78 26.23
C ALA A 487 0.47 3.48 25.06
N THR A 488 -0.78 3.17 25.35
CA THR A 488 -1.79 2.84 24.33
C THR A 488 -2.78 3.98 24.20
N PHE A 489 -2.80 4.62 23.02
CA PHE A 489 -3.72 5.70 22.68
C PHE A 489 -4.48 5.32 21.42
N ILE A 490 -5.75 4.97 21.55
CA ILE A 490 -6.61 4.61 20.42
C ILE A 490 -7.35 5.86 19.93
N PRO A 491 -7.10 6.35 18.71
CA PRO A 491 -7.89 7.43 18.13
C PRO A 491 -9.36 7.06 18.04
N ARG A 492 -10.25 8.01 18.33
CA ARG A 492 -11.71 7.80 18.29
C ARG A 492 -12.26 8.11 16.92
N ILE A 493 -13.43 7.54 16.60
CA ILE A 493 -14.17 7.85 15.38
C ILE A 493 -14.40 9.36 15.28
N GLY A 494 -14.12 9.93 14.11
CA GLY A 494 -14.16 11.37 13.84
C GLY A 494 -12.84 12.10 14.09
N HIS A 495 -11.86 11.50 14.77
CA HIS A 495 -10.55 12.14 14.97
C HIS A 495 -9.78 12.25 13.65
N GLU A 496 -9.16 13.41 13.44
CA GLU A 496 -8.17 13.60 12.37
C GLU A 496 -6.83 13.00 12.80
N VAL A 497 -6.25 12.19 11.91
CA VAL A 497 -4.97 11.53 12.14
C VAL A 497 -3.99 11.82 10.99
N ALA A 498 -2.71 11.86 11.32
CA ALA A 498 -1.62 11.94 10.38
C ALA A 498 -1.15 10.50 10.07
N VAL A 499 -1.10 10.16 8.78
CA VAL A 499 -0.70 8.86 8.27
C VAL A 499 0.61 8.99 7.52
N MET A 500 1.61 8.22 7.88
CA MET A 500 2.86 8.04 7.14
C MET A 500 2.91 6.66 6.51
N HIS A 501 3.88 6.44 5.66
CA HIS A 501 4.04 5.20 4.90
C HIS A 501 5.43 4.63 5.15
N TYR A 502 5.52 3.35 5.53
CA TYR A 502 6.82 2.67 5.66
C TYR A 502 7.53 2.69 4.31
N HIS A 503 8.79 3.11 4.30
CA HIS A 503 9.61 3.27 3.09
C HIS A 503 8.99 4.18 2.00
N GLY A 504 7.94 4.95 2.36
CA GLY A 504 7.15 5.72 1.40
C GLY A 504 6.22 4.87 0.53
N ASP A 505 6.04 3.58 0.83
CA ASP A 505 5.18 2.68 0.07
C ASP A 505 3.69 3.00 0.32
N PRO A 506 2.92 3.39 -0.72
CA PRO A 506 1.50 3.71 -0.59
C PRO A 506 0.64 2.58 0.00
N ASP A 507 1.11 1.34 -0.08
CA ASP A 507 0.39 0.16 0.41
C ASP A 507 0.73 -0.21 1.88
N LEU A 508 1.67 0.54 2.52
CA LEU A 508 2.12 0.30 3.89
C LEU A 508 1.88 1.52 4.82
N PRO A 509 0.66 2.04 4.92
CA PRO A 509 0.33 3.18 5.76
C PRO A 509 0.31 2.83 7.25
N VAL A 510 0.65 3.84 8.09
CA VAL A 510 0.62 3.75 9.56
C VAL A 510 0.27 5.10 10.17
N ILE A 511 -0.58 5.12 11.20
CA ILE A 511 -0.93 6.34 11.93
C ILE A 511 0.22 6.73 12.86
N VAL A 512 0.70 7.96 12.74
CA VAL A 512 1.81 8.49 13.55
C VAL A 512 1.36 9.47 14.63
N GLY A 513 0.11 9.95 14.59
CA GLY A 513 -0.45 10.85 15.58
C GLY A 513 -1.82 11.38 15.20
N SER A 514 -2.40 12.19 16.11
CA SER A 514 -3.67 12.87 15.87
C SER A 514 -3.44 14.37 15.75
N ALA A 515 -4.21 15.04 14.91
CA ALA A 515 -4.15 16.48 14.71
C ALA A 515 -5.31 17.20 15.41
N VAL A 516 -5.06 18.44 15.78
CA VAL A 516 -6.07 19.35 16.30
C VAL A 516 -6.78 20.03 15.14
N ASN A 517 -8.11 20.14 15.21
CA ASN A 517 -8.91 20.87 14.25
C ASN A 517 -10.08 21.62 14.91
N ALA A 518 -10.94 22.25 14.14
CA ALA A 518 -12.05 23.06 14.64
C ALA A 518 -13.09 22.28 15.48
N PHE A 519 -13.17 20.94 15.33
CA PHE A 519 -14.05 20.08 16.13
C PHE A 519 -13.33 19.41 17.30
N HIS A 520 -12.03 19.18 17.18
CA HIS A 520 -11.20 18.48 18.15
C HIS A 520 -10.10 19.42 18.68
N HIS A 521 -10.53 20.35 19.55
CA HIS A 521 -9.63 21.29 20.20
C HIS A 521 -8.70 20.60 21.21
N PRO A 522 -7.57 21.21 21.62
CA PRO A 522 -6.75 20.76 22.73
C PRO A 522 -7.58 20.52 24.00
N ALA A 523 -7.07 19.69 24.90
CA ALA A 523 -7.75 19.34 26.14
C ALA A 523 -7.98 20.57 27.06
N LEU A 524 -7.18 21.62 26.91
CA LEU A 524 -7.30 22.91 27.58
C LEU A 524 -7.29 24.03 26.54
N ASP A 525 -8.04 25.11 26.83
CA ASP A 525 -8.10 26.27 25.96
C ASP A 525 -6.74 27.00 25.89
N LEU A 526 -6.26 27.14 24.68
CA LEU A 526 -5.00 27.85 24.35
C LEU A 526 -5.32 29.25 23.78
N PRO A 527 -4.43 30.26 23.95
CA PRO A 527 -3.11 30.18 24.55
C PRO A 527 -3.08 30.29 26.10
N ASP A 528 -4.20 30.50 26.78
CA ASP A 528 -4.25 30.83 28.23
C ASP A 528 -3.59 29.76 29.12
N ASN A 529 -3.60 28.50 28.69
CA ASN A 529 -3.05 27.38 29.43
C ASN A 529 -1.79 26.79 28.78
N GLN A 530 -1.02 27.60 28.05
CA GLN A 530 0.19 27.15 27.34
C GLN A 530 1.27 26.52 28.24
N ALA A 531 1.25 26.85 29.54
CA ALA A 531 2.18 26.31 30.54
C ALA A 531 1.70 24.98 31.15
N VAL A 532 0.54 24.44 30.72
CA VAL A 532 -0.03 23.22 31.31
C VAL A 532 0.05 22.06 30.33
N THR A 533 0.85 21.08 30.67
CA THR A 533 0.85 19.77 29.98
C THR A 533 -0.22 18.89 30.59
N VAL A 534 -1.07 18.29 29.77
CA VAL A 534 -2.17 17.42 30.24
C VAL A 534 -2.34 16.18 29.40
N LEU A 535 -2.49 15.03 30.06
CA LEU A 535 -3.02 13.80 29.51
C LEU A 535 -4.43 13.59 30.06
N ARG A 536 -5.45 13.67 29.19
CA ARG A 536 -6.86 13.60 29.57
C ARG A 536 -7.61 12.56 28.77
N GLY A 537 -8.30 11.65 29.45
CA GLY A 537 -9.30 10.79 28.86
C GLY A 537 -10.68 11.43 28.84
N ARG A 538 -11.64 10.76 28.20
CA ARG A 538 -13.06 11.10 28.24
C ARG A 538 -13.87 9.80 28.31
N GLU A 539 -14.88 9.81 29.16
CA GLU A 539 -15.88 8.75 29.26
C GLU A 539 -16.50 8.40 27.92
N PHE A 540 -16.74 7.12 27.64
CA PHE A 540 -17.49 6.71 26.45
C PHE A 540 -18.95 7.15 26.56
N GLN A 541 -19.47 7.76 25.51
CA GLN A 541 -20.84 8.31 25.43
C GLN A 541 -21.17 9.31 26.55
N GLY A 542 -20.16 9.79 27.25
CA GLY A 542 -20.29 10.69 28.37
C GLY A 542 -19.38 11.92 28.29
N THR A 543 -19.39 12.69 29.36
CA THR A 543 -18.61 13.95 29.46
C THR A 543 -17.57 13.93 30.57
N ALA A 544 -17.63 12.97 31.50
CA ALA A 544 -16.69 12.84 32.60
C ALA A 544 -15.30 12.49 32.08
N SER A 545 -14.28 12.83 32.85
CA SER A 545 -12.88 12.66 32.45
C SER A 545 -11.99 12.32 33.64
N GLY A 546 -10.86 11.67 33.37
CA GLY A 546 -9.71 11.63 34.25
C GLY A 546 -8.52 12.29 33.56
N HIS A 547 -7.60 12.84 34.34
CA HIS A 547 -6.43 13.47 33.79
C HIS A 547 -5.20 13.42 34.71
N VAL A 548 -4.03 13.54 34.09
CA VAL A 548 -2.77 13.91 34.72
C VAL A 548 -2.36 15.24 34.14
N ALA A 549 -2.13 16.25 34.99
CA ALA A 549 -1.74 17.57 34.57
C ALA A 549 -0.47 18.02 35.30
N ILE A 550 0.43 18.68 34.57
CA ILE A 550 1.64 19.33 35.08
C ILE A 550 1.56 20.79 34.68
N ASP A 551 1.54 21.70 35.66
CA ASP A 551 1.50 23.13 35.46
C ASP A 551 2.88 23.74 35.76
N ASP A 552 3.56 24.22 34.72
CA ASP A 552 4.91 24.78 34.78
C ASP A 552 4.89 26.31 34.91
N THR A 553 3.77 26.89 35.30
CA THR A 553 3.67 28.34 35.49
C THR A 553 4.69 28.81 36.54
N GLN A 554 5.48 29.83 36.18
CA GLN A 554 6.54 30.38 37.02
C GLN A 554 6.04 30.73 38.44
N GLY A 555 6.69 30.15 39.45
CA GLY A 555 6.33 30.35 40.86
C GLY A 555 5.02 29.67 41.30
N GLN A 556 4.39 28.87 40.42
CA GLN A 556 3.10 28.23 40.67
C GLN A 556 3.04 26.79 40.16
N ILE A 557 4.17 26.08 40.25
CA ILE A 557 4.28 24.69 39.81
C ILE A 557 3.28 23.82 40.55
N GLN A 558 2.56 22.96 39.81
CA GLN A 558 1.60 21.98 40.33
C GLN A 558 1.64 20.69 39.50
N THR A 559 1.48 19.55 40.19
CA THR A 559 1.14 18.28 39.55
C THR A 559 -0.19 17.80 40.11
N GLN A 560 -1.10 17.35 39.22
CA GLN A 560 -2.41 16.87 39.63
C GLN A 560 -2.77 15.57 38.88
N ILE A 561 -3.27 14.59 39.65
CA ILE A 561 -3.97 13.40 39.12
C ILE A 561 -5.41 13.51 39.60
N ALA A 562 -6.37 13.52 38.67
CA ALA A 562 -7.76 13.75 39.04
C ALA A 562 -8.75 12.94 38.20
N SER A 563 -9.92 12.69 38.78
CA SER A 563 -11.08 12.09 38.15
C SER A 563 -12.32 12.90 38.47
N ASP A 564 -13.15 13.13 37.45
CA ASP A 564 -14.45 13.83 37.66
C ASP A 564 -15.41 12.98 38.51
N ALA A 565 -15.19 11.66 38.63
CA ALA A 565 -15.95 10.79 39.52
C ALA A 565 -15.69 11.14 40.98
N GLY A 566 -16.72 11.66 41.68
CA GLY A 566 -16.62 12.14 43.07
C GLY A 566 -15.56 13.20 43.28
N ALA A 567 -15.24 14.00 42.28
CA ALA A 567 -14.19 15.02 42.32
C ALA A 567 -12.89 14.55 43.03
N SER A 568 -12.50 13.30 42.76
CA SER A 568 -11.35 12.64 43.39
C SER A 568 -10.05 13.14 42.82
N GLN A 569 -9.11 13.53 43.68
CA GLN A 569 -7.83 14.08 43.20
C GLN A 569 -6.68 13.91 44.19
N LEU A 570 -5.47 13.86 43.64
CA LEU A 570 -4.21 14.12 44.30
C LEU A 570 -3.56 15.32 43.64
N SER A 571 -3.33 16.38 44.39
CA SER A 571 -2.69 17.61 43.92
C SER A 571 -1.46 17.91 44.74
N LEU A 572 -0.36 18.32 44.12
CA LEU A 572 0.94 18.59 44.72
C LEU A 572 1.46 19.97 44.29
N GLY A 573 1.97 20.75 45.21
CA GLY A 573 2.61 22.06 44.95
C GLY A 573 1.70 23.24 45.20
N ASN A 574 1.54 24.12 44.23
CA ASN A 574 0.59 25.25 44.32
C ASN A 574 -0.79 24.78 43.91
N LEU A 575 -1.64 24.53 44.88
CA LEU A 575 -2.95 23.91 44.64
C LEU A 575 -3.88 24.88 43.90
N ARG A 576 -4.07 24.62 42.61
CA ARG A 576 -5.08 25.26 41.78
C ARG A 576 -6.05 24.22 41.23
N ARG A 577 -7.28 24.62 41.09
CA ARG A 577 -8.27 23.78 40.43
C ARG A 577 -8.01 23.81 38.92
N ILE A 578 -7.90 22.62 38.29
CA ILE A 578 -7.82 22.47 36.84
C ILE A 578 -9.22 22.08 36.33
N VAL A 579 -9.90 23.06 35.73
CA VAL A 579 -11.26 22.90 35.22
C VAL A 579 -11.22 22.45 33.77
N ARG A 580 -12.12 21.56 33.38
CA ARG A 580 -12.27 21.06 32.00
C ARG A 580 -12.31 22.23 31.01
N ARG A 581 -11.54 22.12 29.91
CA ARG A 581 -11.30 23.15 28.90
C ARG A 581 -10.67 24.45 29.45
N LYS A 582 -11.31 25.10 30.40
CA LYS A 582 -10.85 26.38 30.95
C LYS A 582 -9.44 26.30 31.54
N GLY A 583 -9.01 25.15 32.06
CA GLY A 583 -7.69 24.94 32.63
C GLY A 583 -7.59 25.53 34.03
N ARG A 584 -6.54 26.33 34.26
CA ARG A 584 -6.22 26.93 35.57
C ARG A 584 -7.35 27.83 36.09
N ALA A 585 -7.83 27.53 37.29
CA ALA A 585 -8.87 28.29 37.99
C ALA A 585 -8.37 28.82 39.35
N ASP A 586 -9.27 28.89 40.33
CA ASP A 586 -9.02 29.43 41.67
C ASP A 586 -7.85 28.74 42.39
N ALA A 587 -7.09 29.56 43.13
CA ALA A 587 -6.04 29.08 44.00
C ALA A 587 -6.64 28.56 45.32
N ARG A 588 -6.11 27.42 45.81
CA ARG A 588 -6.61 26.74 47.00
C ARG A 588 -5.56 26.59 48.11
N GLY A 589 -4.34 27.06 47.88
CA GLY A 589 -3.24 27.00 48.84
C GLY A 589 -1.97 26.37 48.28
N LYS A 590 -1.10 25.93 49.19
CA LYS A 590 0.17 25.27 48.89
C LYS A 590 0.32 23.99 49.70
N GLY A 591 0.95 22.99 49.15
CA GLY A 591 1.19 21.70 49.81
C GLY A 591 0.69 20.52 48.95
N PHE A 592 0.01 19.57 49.58
CA PHE A 592 -0.67 18.50 48.88
C PHE A 592 -2.13 18.40 49.35
N GLU A 593 -2.98 17.90 48.46
CA GLU A 593 -4.37 17.58 48.78
C GLU A 593 -4.73 16.20 48.18
N LEU A 594 -5.19 15.29 49.07
CA LEU A 594 -5.86 14.06 48.67
C LEU A 594 -7.33 14.18 49.09
N ARG A 595 -8.23 14.23 48.11
CA ARG A 595 -9.66 14.38 48.34
C ARG A 595 -10.53 13.53 47.47
N THR A 596 -11.75 13.25 47.96
CA THR A 596 -12.85 12.66 47.21
C THR A 596 -14.18 13.06 47.86
N ASP A 597 -15.25 13.16 47.04
CA ASP A 597 -16.63 13.31 47.54
C ASP A 597 -17.26 11.93 47.84
N PHE A 598 -16.55 10.84 47.58
CA PHE A 598 -16.92 9.47 47.92
C PHE A 598 -16.22 8.99 49.19
N TRP A 599 -16.03 7.70 49.36
CA TRP A 599 -15.35 7.10 50.50
C TRP A 599 -13.82 7.14 50.31
N GLY A 600 -13.11 7.49 51.35
CA GLY A 600 -11.65 7.44 51.38
C GLY A 600 -11.13 6.39 52.35
N VAL A 601 -10.09 5.68 51.95
CA VAL A 601 -9.36 4.75 52.79
C VAL A 601 -7.86 4.97 52.59
N VAL A 602 -7.15 5.17 53.76
CA VAL A 602 -5.70 5.12 53.78
C VAL A 602 -5.30 3.85 54.53
N ARG A 603 -4.67 2.89 53.84
CA ARG A 603 -4.32 1.58 54.41
C ARG A 603 -2.86 1.26 54.12
N ALA A 604 -2.12 0.91 55.14
CA ALA A 604 -0.75 0.44 55.05
C ALA A 604 -0.56 -0.81 55.87
N LEU A 605 -0.21 -1.97 55.26
CA LEU A 605 -0.10 -3.27 55.90
C LEU A 605 0.99 -3.30 57.01
N ARG A 606 2.07 -2.57 56.84
CA ARG A 606 3.24 -2.57 57.72
C ARG A 606 3.28 -1.41 58.69
N GLY A 607 2.19 -0.61 58.79
CA GLY A 607 2.08 0.55 59.64
C GLY A 607 1.94 1.87 58.88
N LEU A 608 1.41 2.89 59.58
CA LEU A 608 1.14 4.23 59.02
C LEU A 608 1.70 5.28 59.97
N PHE A 609 2.52 6.19 59.44
CA PHE A 609 3.05 7.32 60.16
C PHE A 609 2.51 8.63 59.58
N VAL A 610 1.83 9.43 60.41
CA VAL A 610 1.32 10.78 60.03
C VAL A 610 1.94 11.78 61.01
N THR A 611 2.63 12.78 60.47
CA THR A 611 3.38 13.69 61.30
C THR A 611 3.42 15.14 60.74
N THR A 612 3.58 16.09 61.63
CA THR A 612 3.96 17.48 61.32
C THR A 612 5.44 17.76 61.59
N ASP A 613 6.22 16.75 61.96
CA ASP A 613 7.67 16.90 62.16
C ASP A 613 8.34 17.04 60.78
N GLY A 614 8.72 18.25 60.44
CA GLY A 614 9.21 18.59 59.10
C GLY A 614 10.65 18.14 58.86
N ARG A 615 10.94 17.71 57.64
CA ARG A 615 12.30 17.51 57.10
C ARG A 615 12.43 18.40 55.86
N ALA A 616 12.92 19.60 56.03
CA ALA A 616 13.07 20.55 54.93
C ALA A 616 13.95 19.95 53.83
N GLY A 617 13.42 19.89 52.56
CA GLY A 617 14.08 19.27 51.44
C GLY A 617 14.03 17.73 51.42
N GLY A 618 13.36 17.08 52.38
CA GLY A 618 13.16 15.64 52.44
C GLY A 618 14.40 14.78 52.71
N PRO A 619 15.42 15.22 53.50
CA PRO A 619 16.58 14.41 53.78
C PRO A 619 16.24 13.25 54.73
N GLY A 620 16.94 12.13 54.58
CA GLY A 620 16.72 10.90 55.36
C GLY A 620 15.65 10.00 54.76
N HIS A 621 15.26 8.98 55.52
CA HIS A 621 14.25 8.04 55.05
C HIS A 621 12.82 8.46 55.40
N ALA A 622 11.86 8.00 54.63
CA ALA A 622 10.46 8.46 54.71
C ALA A 622 9.78 8.11 56.08
N LYS A 623 10.17 7.04 56.74
CA LYS A 623 9.61 6.59 58.02
C LYS A 623 10.39 7.15 59.25
N ASP A 624 11.18 8.19 59.12
CA ASP A 624 11.94 8.71 60.24
C ASP A 624 11.05 9.14 61.44
N VAL A 625 10.99 8.28 62.47
CA VAL A 625 10.13 8.44 63.64
C VAL A 625 10.88 9.01 64.85
N ARG A 626 12.12 9.51 64.72
CA ARG A 626 12.95 9.94 65.84
C ARG A 626 12.26 10.96 66.77
N ASP A 627 11.51 11.89 66.22
CA ASP A 627 10.81 12.89 67.02
C ASP A 627 9.63 12.28 67.80
N ALA A 628 8.87 11.38 67.15
CA ALA A 628 7.79 10.65 67.83
C ALA A 628 8.34 9.75 68.95
N VAL A 629 9.42 9.01 68.68
CA VAL A 629 10.12 8.18 69.69
C VAL A 629 10.66 9.03 70.83
N SER A 630 11.20 10.24 70.59
CA SER A 630 11.67 11.15 71.60
C SER A 630 10.54 11.57 72.54
N ARG A 631 9.36 11.93 72.01
CA ARG A 631 8.18 12.31 72.84
C ARG A 631 7.66 11.14 73.64
N LEU A 632 7.59 9.94 73.06
CA LEU A 632 7.20 8.74 73.78
C LEU A 632 8.22 8.35 74.85
N THR A 633 9.50 8.61 74.65
CA THR A 633 10.54 8.43 75.66
C THR A 633 10.37 9.37 76.81
N GLN A 634 10.10 10.64 76.57
CA GLN A 634 9.79 11.63 77.60
C GLN A 634 8.54 11.25 78.40
N ALA A 635 7.47 10.76 77.71
CA ALA A 635 6.27 10.28 78.39
C ALA A 635 6.56 9.08 79.27
N ARG A 636 7.38 8.13 78.81
CA ARG A 636 7.83 7.00 79.63
C ARG A 636 8.61 7.42 80.87
N GLU A 637 9.58 8.32 80.71
CA GLU A 637 10.41 8.84 81.83
C GLU A 637 9.55 9.54 82.86
N LEU A 638 8.54 10.32 82.45
CA LEU A 638 7.57 10.89 83.31
C LEU A 638 6.76 9.83 84.09
N GLN A 639 6.26 8.82 83.43
CA GLN A 639 5.52 7.71 84.05
C GLN A 639 6.40 6.93 85.07
N GLU A 640 7.67 6.68 84.70
CA GLU A 640 8.65 6.02 85.58
C GLU A 640 8.88 6.90 86.83
N SER A 641 9.01 8.24 86.72
CA SER A 641 9.16 9.17 87.83
C SER A 641 7.91 9.17 88.72
N LEU A 642 6.72 9.24 88.10
CA LEU A 642 5.44 9.21 88.84
C LEU A 642 5.24 7.90 89.60
N SER A 643 5.56 6.75 88.94
CA SER A 643 5.51 5.45 89.58
C SER A 643 6.45 5.38 90.81
N GLY A 644 7.69 5.85 90.62
CA GLY A 644 8.67 5.90 91.71
C GLY A 644 8.24 6.88 92.88
N LEU A 645 7.53 7.92 92.59
CA LEU A 645 6.94 8.81 93.60
C LEU A 645 5.78 8.10 94.33
N ALA A 646 4.87 7.48 93.57
CA ALA A 646 3.74 6.70 94.09
C ALA A 646 4.19 5.56 95.02
N GLN A 647 5.23 4.84 94.60
CA GLN A 647 5.83 3.80 95.47
C GLN A 647 6.41 4.36 96.74
N ARG A 648 7.17 5.43 96.71
CA ARG A 648 7.78 6.06 97.88
C ARG A 648 6.76 6.65 98.84
N HIS A 649 5.58 7.06 98.40
CA HIS A 649 4.51 7.60 99.22
C HIS A 649 3.37 6.62 99.49
N GLU A 650 3.56 5.29 99.16
CA GLU A 650 2.56 4.25 99.37
C GLU A 650 1.19 4.59 98.76
N ALA A 651 1.21 5.35 97.61
CA ALA A 651 0.01 5.90 97.02
C ALA A 651 -0.48 4.98 95.87
N GLN A 652 -0.05 3.73 95.78
CA GLN A 652 -0.50 2.73 94.80
C GLN A 652 -1.59 1.82 95.46
N GLN A 653 -2.54 1.38 94.62
CA GLN A 653 -3.48 0.30 94.96
C GLN A 653 -2.75 -1.01 95.08
N LEU A 654 -3.19 -1.89 95.96
CA LEU A 654 -2.53 -3.18 96.27
C LEU A 654 -2.39 -4.09 94.99
N ASP A 655 -3.22 -3.90 93.96
CA ASP A 655 -3.26 -4.70 92.75
C ASP A 655 -2.83 -3.99 91.48
N ALA A 656 -2.30 -2.77 91.57
CA ALA A 656 -1.92 -1.97 90.40
C ALA A 656 -0.52 -1.37 90.56
N ASP A 657 0.42 -1.87 89.76
CA ASP A 657 1.77 -1.31 89.65
C ASP A 657 1.83 -0.28 88.47
N GLN A 658 1.93 0.98 88.83
CA GLN A 658 2.09 2.02 87.84
C GLN A 658 3.38 1.91 86.97
N SER A 659 4.34 1.07 87.37
CA SER A 659 5.51 0.76 86.57
C SER A 659 5.14 0.00 85.30
N ASP A 660 4.01 -0.73 85.28
CA ASP A 660 3.55 -1.46 84.11
C ASP A 660 3.15 -0.57 82.97
N VAL A 661 2.61 0.64 83.29
CA VAL A 661 2.35 1.66 82.27
C VAL A 661 3.66 2.09 81.59
N ALA A 662 4.71 2.34 82.35
CA ALA A 662 6.01 2.69 81.80
C ALA A 662 6.64 1.58 80.99
N LYS A 663 6.44 0.30 81.39
CA LYS A 663 6.90 -0.87 80.64
C LYS A 663 6.15 -1.01 79.32
N ALA A 664 4.82 -0.80 79.32
CA ALA A 664 4.00 -0.86 78.11
C ALA A 664 4.40 0.26 77.11
N ILE A 665 4.59 1.49 77.57
CA ILE A 665 5.08 2.61 76.74
C ILE A 665 6.47 2.29 76.19
N LYS A 666 7.36 1.68 76.99
CA LYS A 666 8.69 1.28 76.55
C LYS A 666 8.63 0.23 75.46
N ALA A 667 7.83 -0.83 75.66
CA ALA A 667 7.66 -1.88 74.65
C ALA A 667 7.15 -1.31 73.29
N ARG A 668 6.16 -0.42 73.36
CA ARG A 668 5.60 0.28 72.20
C ARG A 668 6.61 1.21 71.52
N ASN A 669 7.36 1.94 72.33
CA ASN A 669 8.43 2.81 71.81
C ASN A 669 9.53 2.04 71.10
N ASP A 670 9.91 0.85 71.66
CA ASP A 670 10.88 -0.03 71.05
C ASP A 670 10.33 -0.68 69.76
N ALA A 671 9.05 -1.01 69.70
CA ALA A 671 8.39 -1.51 68.48
C ALA A 671 8.33 -0.45 67.38
N ILE A 672 7.95 0.80 67.75
CA ILE A 672 7.92 1.94 66.79
C ILE A 672 9.33 2.26 66.26
N ARG A 673 10.34 2.23 67.12
CA ARG A 673 11.74 2.45 66.75
C ARG A 673 12.28 1.34 65.85
N GLY A 674 11.84 0.10 66.11
CA GLY A 674 12.31 -1.11 65.45
C GLY A 674 13.75 -1.51 65.84
N LYS A 675 14.25 -2.55 65.20
CA LYS A 675 15.61 -3.04 65.37
C LYS A 675 16.42 -2.85 64.09
N PRO A 676 17.66 -2.33 64.19
CA PRO A 676 18.52 -2.27 63.00
C PRO A 676 18.73 -3.66 62.41
N SER A 677 18.35 -3.86 61.19
CA SER A 677 18.68 -5.07 60.39
C SER A 677 19.77 -4.63 59.41
N GLY A 678 20.93 -5.14 59.49
CA GLY A 678 22.19 -4.69 58.85
C GLY A 678 22.23 -4.49 57.33
N GLY A 679 21.16 -4.20 56.62
CA GLY A 679 21.08 -3.93 55.19
C GLY A 679 21.10 -2.39 54.87
N GLU A 680 21.78 -2.00 53.83
CA GLU A 680 21.99 -0.58 53.42
C GLU A 680 20.67 0.17 53.14
N HIS A 681 19.56 -0.53 52.90
CA HIS A 681 18.23 0.01 52.57
C HIS A 681 17.15 -0.44 53.57
N ASP A 682 17.52 -0.91 54.75
CA ASP A 682 16.56 -1.40 55.73
C ASP A 682 16.33 -0.35 56.81
N PHE A 683 15.11 0.18 56.86
CA PHE A 683 14.67 1.18 57.81
C PHE A 683 13.84 0.45 58.88
N PRO A 684 14.36 0.37 60.12
CA PRO A 684 13.82 -0.53 61.13
C PRO A 684 12.52 -0.05 61.78
N GLU A 685 12.12 1.19 61.55
CA GLU A 685 10.94 1.78 62.19
C GLU A 685 9.66 1.05 61.82
N LEU A 686 8.71 1.05 62.76
CA LEU A 686 7.44 0.31 62.69
C LEU A 686 7.66 -1.21 62.52
N ALA A 687 8.31 -1.82 63.52
CA ALA A 687 8.50 -3.29 63.53
C ALA A 687 7.18 -4.08 63.57
N GLU A 688 6.11 -3.46 64.01
CA GLU A 688 4.74 -3.95 63.97
C GLU A 688 3.84 -3.02 63.12
N ALA A 689 2.62 -3.46 62.85
CA ALA A 689 1.67 -2.70 62.06
C ALA A 689 1.04 -1.52 62.85
N ASP A 690 1.86 -0.62 63.34
CA ASP A 690 1.45 0.52 64.11
C ASP A 690 0.90 1.68 63.27
N MET A 691 -0.12 2.39 63.80
CA MET A 691 -0.50 3.70 63.35
C MET A 691 0.03 4.73 64.32
N VAL A 692 0.99 5.54 63.88
CA VAL A 692 1.62 6.59 64.72
C VAL A 692 1.16 7.94 64.22
N LEU A 693 0.58 8.74 65.14
CA LEU A 693 0.26 10.15 64.92
C LEU A 693 1.19 11.01 65.79
N SER A 694 1.95 11.88 65.22
CA SER A 694 2.92 12.74 65.93
C SER A 694 2.87 14.16 65.42
N ALA A 695 2.89 15.11 66.34
CA ALA A 695 2.86 16.54 65.92
C ALA A 695 3.83 17.38 66.79
N ALA A 696 4.51 18.33 66.16
CA ALA A 696 5.43 19.27 66.82
C ALA A 696 4.74 20.20 67.80
N ALA A 697 3.48 20.59 67.59
CA ALA A 697 2.72 21.51 68.40
C ALA A 697 1.57 20.82 69.15
N GLY A 698 0.64 20.21 68.45
CA GLY A 698 -0.50 19.58 69.08
C GLY A 698 -1.35 18.74 68.10
N ILE A 699 -2.11 17.79 68.65
CA ILE A 699 -3.09 16.98 67.93
C ILE A 699 -4.46 17.29 68.51
N SER A 700 -5.41 17.74 67.70
CA SER A 700 -6.79 17.96 68.08
C SER A 700 -7.67 16.90 67.44
N VAL A 701 -8.49 16.20 68.24
CA VAL A 701 -9.48 15.23 67.76
C VAL A 701 -10.84 15.79 68.14
N ALA A 702 -11.68 16.05 67.13
CA ALA A 702 -13.03 16.60 67.34
C ALA A 702 -14.02 15.76 66.51
N ALA A 703 -15.18 15.52 67.11
CA ALA A 703 -16.30 14.83 66.45
C ALA A 703 -17.60 15.56 66.79
N GLU A 704 -18.49 15.68 65.81
CA GLU A 704 -19.78 16.33 66.02
C GLU A 704 -20.69 15.54 66.99
N ARG A 705 -20.59 14.22 67.00
CA ARG A 705 -21.44 13.36 67.83
C ARG A 705 -20.63 12.59 68.90
N SER A 706 -19.76 11.69 68.52
CA SER A 706 -19.07 10.83 69.46
C SER A 706 -17.63 10.52 69.03
N ALA A 707 -16.70 10.54 69.99
CA ALA A 707 -15.36 9.97 69.81
C ALA A 707 -15.22 8.77 70.76
N HIS A 708 -14.77 7.61 70.28
CA HIS A 708 -14.54 6.41 71.02
C HIS A 708 -13.08 6.00 70.95
N ILE A 709 -12.46 5.72 72.10
CA ILE A 709 -11.13 5.16 72.20
C ILE A 709 -11.29 3.80 72.92
N ALA A 710 -10.92 2.71 72.28
CA ALA A 710 -10.97 1.37 72.81
C ALA A 710 -9.66 0.62 72.51
N SER A 711 -9.17 -0.10 73.48
CA SER A 711 -8.01 -1.00 73.33
C SER A 711 -8.34 -2.32 74.03
N ASN A 712 -7.80 -3.41 73.51
CA ASN A 712 -7.92 -4.72 74.15
C ASN A 712 -6.90 -4.91 75.27
N GLU A 713 -5.85 -4.09 75.34
CA GLU A 713 -4.78 -4.16 76.32
C GLU A 713 -4.74 -2.88 77.15
N ASP A 714 -4.05 -1.85 76.72
CA ASP A 714 -3.77 -0.66 77.49
C ASP A 714 -4.25 0.62 76.80
N VAL A 715 -4.69 1.60 77.59
CA VAL A 715 -4.87 3.00 77.22
C VAL A 715 -4.04 3.83 78.16
N ALA A 716 -2.94 4.41 77.69
CA ALA A 716 -2.08 5.31 78.46
C ALA A 716 -2.29 6.78 78.03
N VAL A 717 -2.58 7.62 78.97
CA VAL A 717 -2.68 9.07 78.78
C VAL A 717 -1.65 9.71 79.72
N THR A 718 -0.68 10.43 79.15
CA THR A 718 0.36 11.13 79.89
C THR A 718 0.26 12.64 79.62
N SER A 719 0.17 13.41 80.68
CA SER A 719 0.16 14.86 80.65
C SER A 719 1.31 15.37 81.57
N GLY A 720 2.18 16.26 80.98
CA GLY A 720 3.26 16.86 81.71
C GLY A 720 2.87 18.21 82.35
#